data_712f43b100fd65e2dfcf3ddd268591fa
#
_entry.id   712f43b100fd65e2dfcf3ddd268591fa
#
_cell.length_a   1.000
_cell.length_b   1.000
_cell.length_c   1.000
_cell.angle_alpha   90.00
_cell.angle_beta   90.00
_cell.angle_gamma   90.00
#
_symmetry.space_group_name_H-M   'P 1'
#
loop_
_entity.id
_entity.type
_entity.pdbx_description
1 polymer ?
#
loop_
_entity_poly.entity_id
_entity_poly.type
_entity_poly.pdbx_seq_one_letter_code
_entity_poly.pdbx_strand_id
1 'polypeptide(L)'
;MIVCIAEKPSVAEDIAKIIGATQRHRVGRNAGYFEGNGYQVTWTFGHLCELKDPEQYTPYWKTWSLSALPMIPERFGIRLKEGVEEQFGVIRELFGKAERIINCGDAGQEGELIQRWVMQKASAQCPVERLWISSMTEEAIREGFAQLRPQEEYRGLYEAGLCRAIGDWLLGMNATRLYTLKFGDRSRRGAQPLSIGRVQTPTLALIVHRQQEIERFVPEPYWVLSTVYRDTTFTARLDTGEDEEEGKTAERERTENKGAAKRGFTDRAEAEAALRAIENTPFTVTAVTKKKGSEAPPRLFDLTALQVECNRKFGYGADLTLEIVQQLYEAKYTTYPRVDTTFLPDDMYGKSKGILNGLSGLYGDLLTPLRGEKLRKSKKVFDSSKVTDHHAIIPTGVPPRALTDVQRRVYDLIARRFIAVFYPDCRFATTTVDGEAADVPFRATGKVILDEGWRAVFRRDATKDENTPQRADEERTLPDFTKGESGPHTPTLTAKETTPPKPFTEATLLRAMETAGRTVDNEELRDALKENGIGRPSTRAAIIQTLFRRGYIRRRNKSLEATPTGVELIGVIKEELLKSAELTGQWENKLRRIEHHDYSAQQFIAELKQMVCELVDTVLRDANPRRVTASASAELPARLTAKKGESTTAAATAPPNEKPKRKVIRAGSPCPQCGEGKVLKGKTAYGCSRWKEGCTWRKPFKK
;
A
#
# COMPACT_ATOMS: atom_id res chain seq x y z
N MET A 1 -31.31 -28.49 -5.04
CA MET A 1 -29.93 -28.13 -5.47
C MET A 1 -29.41 -27.01 -4.59
N ILE A 2 -28.20 -27.15 -4.02
CA ILE A 2 -27.56 -26.13 -3.19
C ILE A 2 -26.65 -25.28 -4.07
N VAL A 3 -26.80 -23.96 -4.02
CA VAL A 3 -25.98 -23.04 -4.80
C VAL A 3 -24.96 -22.33 -3.91
N CYS A 4 -23.66 -22.51 -4.21
CA CYS A 4 -22.57 -21.77 -3.57
C CYS A 4 -22.19 -20.58 -4.46
N ILE A 5 -21.99 -19.40 -3.87
CA ILE A 5 -21.52 -18.22 -4.60
C ILE A 5 -20.24 -17.68 -3.96
N ALA A 6 -19.14 -17.72 -4.71
CA ALA A 6 -17.83 -17.18 -4.29
C ALA A 6 -17.57 -15.79 -4.86
N GLU A 7 -16.62 -15.06 -4.31
CA GLU A 7 -16.27 -13.72 -4.80
C GLU A 7 -15.45 -13.72 -6.09
N LYS A 8 -14.75 -14.84 -6.38
CA LYS A 8 -13.84 -14.96 -7.53
C LYS A 8 -13.90 -16.36 -8.15
N PRO A 9 -13.61 -16.47 -9.47
CA PRO A 9 -13.60 -17.78 -10.15
C PRO A 9 -12.64 -18.79 -9.53
N SER A 10 -11.45 -18.36 -9.08
CA SER A 10 -10.44 -19.23 -8.47
C SER A 10 -10.92 -19.81 -7.13
N VAL A 11 -11.58 -19.00 -6.32
CA VAL A 11 -12.18 -19.43 -5.04
C VAL A 11 -13.32 -20.41 -5.29
N ALA A 12 -14.17 -20.13 -6.28
CA ALA A 12 -15.24 -21.06 -6.68
C ALA A 12 -14.69 -22.41 -7.14
N GLU A 13 -13.61 -22.42 -7.91
CA GLU A 13 -12.94 -23.64 -8.38
C GLU A 13 -12.36 -24.46 -7.22
N ASP A 14 -11.71 -23.79 -6.24
CA ASP A 14 -11.15 -24.48 -5.08
C ASP A 14 -12.26 -25.08 -4.20
N ILE A 15 -13.33 -24.34 -3.94
CA ILE A 15 -14.51 -24.84 -3.22
C ILE A 15 -15.14 -26.03 -3.98
N ALA A 16 -15.39 -25.85 -5.28
CA ALA A 16 -16.01 -26.86 -6.12
C ALA A 16 -15.27 -28.22 -6.09
N LYS A 17 -13.92 -28.18 -6.17
CA LYS A 17 -13.08 -29.37 -6.06
C LYS A 17 -13.24 -30.08 -4.72
N ILE A 18 -13.33 -29.33 -3.63
CA ILE A 18 -13.38 -29.89 -2.26
C ILE A 18 -14.72 -30.50 -1.97
N ILE A 19 -15.83 -29.91 -2.45
CA ILE A 19 -17.19 -30.44 -2.23
C ILE A 19 -17.65 -31.44 -3.32
N GLY A 20 -16.81 -31.69 -4.34
CA GLY A 20 -17.08 -32.66 -5.40
C GLY A 20 -17.92 -32.12 -6.57
N ALA A 21 -18.07 -30.81 -6.72
CA ALA A 21 -18.76 -30.18 -7.84
C ALA A 21 -17.78 -29.95 -9.00
N THR A 22 -17.35 -30.99 -9.70
CA THR A 22 -16.22 -30.96 -10.64
C THR A 22 -16.59 -30.69 -12.09
N GLN A 23 -17.87 -30.84 -12.46
CA GLN A 23 -18.33 -30.59 -13.83
C GLN A 23 -18.43 -29.09 -14.10
N ARG A 24 -17.63 -28.59 -15.02
CA ARG A 24 -17.61 -27.14 -15.37
C ARG A 24 -18.59 -26.85 -16.49
N HIS A 25 -19.52 -25.94 -16.24
CA HIS A 25 -20.45 -25.37 -17.22
C HIS A 25 -19.96 -23.96 -17.62
N ARG A 26 -19.76 -23.73 -18.91
CA ARG A 26 -19.32 -22.43 -19.44
C ARG A 26 -20.46 -21.74 -20.17
N VAL A 27 -20.63 -20.44 -19.88
CA VAL A 27 -21.55 -19.55 -20.57
C VAL A 27 -20.73 -18.38 -21.08
N GLY A 28 -20.62 -18.23 -22.41
CA GLY A 28 -19.76 -17.20 -23.01
C GLY A 28 -18.26 -17.40 -22.68
N ARG A 29 -17.52 -16.29 -22.55
CA ARG A 29 -16.06 -16.32 -22.40
C ARG A 29 -15.60 -16.57 -20.97
N ASN A 30 -16.20 -15.90 -19.99
CA ASN A 30 -15.74 -15.89 -18.59
C ASN A 30 -16.85 -16.29 -17.60
N ALA A 31 -18.09 -16.45 -18.03
CA ALA A 31 -19.22 -16.80 -17.19
C ALA A 31 -19.39 -18.33 -17.07
N GLY A 32 -20.06 -18.76 -15.99
CA GLY A 32 -20.38 -20.17 -15.79
C GLY A 32 -20.49 -20.57 -14.31
N TYR A 33 -20.46 -21.88 -14.08
CA TYR A 33 -20.51 -22.50 -12.76
C TYR A 33 -19.92 -23.92 -12.81
N PHE A 34 -19.68 -24.50 -11.65
CA PHE A 34 -19.32 -25.90 -11.47
C PHE A 34 -20.51 -26.67 -10.88
N GLU A 35 -20.71 -27.94 -11.25
CA GLU A 35 -21.80 -28.77 -10.77
C GLU A 35 -21.32 -30.16 -10.36
N GLY A 36 -21.95 -30.74 -9.36
CA GLY A 36 -21.71 -32.08 -8.90
C GLY A 36 -22.06 -32.26 -7.42
N ASN A 37 -22.25 -33.49 -7.01
CA ASN A 37 -22.51 -33.87 -5.62
C ASN A 37 -23.65 -33.07 -4.94
N GLY A 38 -24.69 -32.67 -5.69
CA GLY A 38 -25.82 -31.89 -5.16
C GLY A 38 -25.57 -30.39 -5.04
N TYR A 39 -24.42 -29.91 -5.51
CA TYR A 39 -24.01 -28.51 -5.46
C TYR A 39 -23.84 -27.91 -6.85
N GLN A 40 -24.12 -26.60 -6.94
CA GLN A 40 -23.72 -25.73 -8.04
C GLN A 40 -22.88 -24.60 -7.46
N VAL A 41 -21.64 -24.42 -7.93
CA VAL A 41 -20.71 -23.41 -7.42
C VAL A 41 -20.48 -22.37 -8.49
N THR A 42 -20.95 -21.16 -8.26
CA THR A 42 -20.77 -20.01 -9.14
C THR A 42 -19.93 -18.92 -8.47
N TRP A 43 -19.69 -17.81 -9.17
CA TRP A 43 -18.80 -16.76 -8.69
C TRP A 43 -19.21 -15.38 -9.15
N THR A 44 -18.68 -14.38 -8.47
CA THR A 44 -18.65 -12.99 -8.94
C THR A 44 -17.24 -12.62 -9.46
N PHE A 45 -17.08 -11.43 -9.98
CA PHE A 45 -15.77 -10.85 -10.35
C PHE A 45 -15.41 -9.70 -9.38
N GLY A 46 -15.57 -9.92 -8.08
CA GLY A 46 -15.70 -8.85 -7.10
C GLY A 46 -17.08 -8.19 -7.25
N HIS A 47 -17.16 -6.87 -7.14
CA HIS A 47 -18.43 -6.16 -7.28
C HIS A 47 -19.06 -6.30 -8.68
N LEU A 48 -20.14 -7.07 -8.80
CA LEU A 48 -21.04 -7.07 -9.96
C LEU A 48 -22.07 -5.92 -9.89
N CYS A 49 -22.43 -5.51 -8.67
CA CYS A 49 -23.36 -4.42 -8.42
C CYS A 49 -22.62 -3.19 -7.86
N GLU A 50 -23.22 -2.02 -8.08
CA GLU A 50 -22.81 -0.74 -7.50
C GLU A 50 -24.04 0.13 -7.25
N LEU A 51 -23.91 1.20 -6.45
CA LEU A 51 -24.99 2.17 -6.27
C LEU A 51 -25.31 2.85 -7.61
N LYS A 52 -26.59 3.17 -7.81
CA LYS A 52 -27.06 3.89 -9.01
C LYS A 52 -26.34 5.23 -9.16
N ASP A 53 -26.10 5.63 -10.40
CA ASP A 53 -25.65 6.98 -10.73
C ASP A 53 -26.75 8.01 -10.46
N PRO A 54 -26.41 9.29 -10.21
CA PRO A 54 -27.41 10.33 -9.91
C PRO A 54 -28.56 10.41 -10.91
N GLU A 55 -28.29 10.32 -12.22
CA GLU A 55 -29.30 10.38 -13.28
C GLU A 55 -30.29 9.20 -13.29
N GLN A 56 -29.95 8.10 -12.63
CA GLN A 56 -30.82 6.92 -12.51
C GLN A 56 -31.84 7.06 -11.37
N TYR A 57 -31.68 8.06 -10.50
CA TYR A 57 -32.69 8.43 -9.49
C TYR A 57 -33.66 9.46 -10.03
N THR A 58 -33.12 10.49 -10.71
CA THR A 58 -33.94 11.51 -11.37
C THR A 58 -33.18 12.11 -12.58
N PRO A 59 -33.85 12.32 -13.73
CA PRO A 59 -33.24 12.98 -14.89
C PRO A 59 -32.68 14.38 -14.58
N TYR A 60 -33.22 15.05 -13.55
CA TYR A 60 -32.75 16.36 -13.09
C TYR A 60 -31.27 16.36 -12.67
N TRP A 61 -30.78 15.25 -12.13
CA TRP A 61 -29.36 15.10 -11.74
C TRP A 61 -28.41 14.73 -12.87
N LYS A 62 -28.89 14.56 -14.10
CA LYS A 62 -28.04 14.31 -15.26
C LYS A 62 -27.18 15.52 -15.60
N THR A 63 -27.77 16.71 -15.59
CA THR A 63 -27.04 17.95 -15.84
C THR A 63 -26.42 18.48 -14.55
N TRP A 64 -25.13 18.81 -14.63
CA TRP A 64 -24.44 19.37 -13.49
C TRP A 64 -24.82 20.83 -13.30
N SER A 65 -25.56 21.14 -12.25
CA SER A 65 -25.91 22.50 -11.84
C SER A 65 -25.82 22.65 -10.31
N LEU A 66 -25.52 23.85 -9.85
CA LEU A 66 -25.50 24.13 -8.40
C LEU A 66 -26.91 24.02 -7.78
N SER A 67 -27.95 24.30 -8.55
CA SER A 67 -29.34 24.18 -8.11
C SER A 67 -29.80 22.72 -7.91
N ALA A 68 -29.06 21.74 -8.44
CA ALA A 68 -29.36 20.33 -8.27
C ALA A 68 -28.71 19.73 -6.99
N LEU A 69 -27.98 20.52 -6.24
CA LEU A 69 -27.30 20.11 -4.99
C LEU A 69 -28.10 20.57 -3.77
N PRO A 70 -28.14 19.77 -2.68
CA PRO A 70 -27.53 18.44 -2.57
C PRO A 70 -28.33 17.33 -3.27
N MET A 71 -27.62 16.35 -3.85
CA MET A 71 -28.21 15.13 -4.40
C MET A 71 -28.36 14.08 -3.29
N ILE A 72 -29.57 13.91 -2.78
CA ILE A 72 -29.89 12.98 -1.70
C ILE A 72 -31.05 12.10 -2.15
N PRO A 73 -30.80 10.84 -2.56
CA PRO A 73 -31.88 9.93 -2.90
C PRO A 73 -32.75 9.61 -1.68
N GLU A 74 -34.07 9.47 -1.87
CA GLU A 74 -34.96 8.98 -0.82
C GLU A 74 -34.57 7.55 -0.40
N ARG A 75 -34.32 6.70 -1.39
CA ARG A 75 -33.86 5.32 -1.22
C ARG A 75 -32.67 5.04 -2.14
N PHE A 76 -31.61 4.46 -1.61
CA PHE A 76 -30.48 4.03 -2.39
C PHE A 76 -30.80 2.75 -3.14
N GLY A 77 -30.56 2.73 -4.44
CA GLY A 77 -30.73 1.58 -5.31
C GLY A 77 -29.40 1.09 -5.87
N ILE A 78 -29.39 -0.16 -6.33
CA ILE A 78 -28.22 -0.80 -6.95
C ILE A 78 -28.47 -1.06 -8.44
N ARG A 79 -27.38 -1.01 -9.22
CA ARG A 79 -27.35 -1.38 -10.64
C ARG A 79 -26.24 -2.38 -10.89
N LEU A 80 -26.33 -3.12 -12.00
CA LEU A 80 -25.23 -3.93 -12.49
C LEU A 80 -24.15 -3.04 -13.11
N LYS A 81 -22.89 -3.41 -12.94
CA LYS A 81 -21.78 -2.85 -13.71
C LYS A 81 -21.87 -3.30 -15.16
N GLU A 82 -21.25 -2.55 -16.04
CA GLU A 82 -21.14 -2.92 -17.44
C GLU A 82 -20.21 -4.14 -17.63
N GLY A 83 -20.60 -5.06 -18.52
CA GLY A 83 -19.80 -6.22 -18.90
C GLY A 83 -19.87 -7.41 -17.95
N VAL A 84 -20.79 -7.42 -16.98
CA VAL A 84 -20.99 -8.55 -16.04
C VAL A 84 -22.34 -9.25 -16.26
N GLU A 85 -23.10 -8.87 -17.26
CA GLU A 85 -24.49 -9.30 -17.51
C GLU A 85 -24.59 -10.81 -17.73
N GLU A 86 -23.63 -11.42 -18.46
CA GLU A 86 -23.61 -12.86 -18.72
C GLU A 86 -23.49 -13.66 -17.40
N GLN A 87 -22.51 -13.30 -16.55
CA GLN A 87 -22.32 -14.00 -15.27
C GLN A 87 -23.48 -13.74 -14.31
N PHE A 88 -24.00 -12.52 -14.28
CA PHE A 88 -25.17 -12.23 -13.45
C PHE A 88 -26.42 -13.04 -13.94
N GLY A 89 -26.56 -13.24 -15.25
CA GLY A 89 -27.61 -14.08 -15.83
C GLY A 89 -27.53 -15.52 -15.33
N VAL A 90 -26.32 -16.10 -15.29
CA VAL A 90 -26.06 -17.43 -14.71
C VAL A 90 -26.45 -17.46 -13.23
N ILE A 91 -25.97 -16.50 -12.44
CA ILE A 91 -26.28 -16.45 -10.99
C ILE A 91 -27.79 -16.38 -10.76
N ARG A 92 -28.50 -15.51 -11.50
CA ARG A 92 -29.95 -15.34 -11.37
C ARG A 92 -30.72 -16.62 -11.72
N GLU A 93 -30.29 -17.34 -12.75
CA GLU A 93 -30.90 -18.62 -13.15
C GLU A 93 -30.70 -19.67 -12.06
N LEU A 94 -29.46 -19.80 -11.54
CA LEU A 94 -29.14 -20.75 -10.47
C LEU A 94 -29.92 -20.44 -9.20
N PHE A 95 -29.99 -19.19 -8.79
CA PHE A 95 -30.72 -18.77 -7.58
C PHE A 95 -32.23 -19.01 -7.71
N GLY A 96 -32.79 -18.86 -8.91
CA GLY A 96 -34.22 -19.16 -9.15
C GLY A 96 -34.58 -20.63 -8.99
N LYS A 97 -33.59 -21.55 -9.01
CA LYS A 97 -33.76 -22.99 -8.85
C LYS A 97 -33.19 -23.53 -7.54
N ALA A 98 -32.56 -22.66 -6.75
CA ALA A 98 -31.89 -23.05 -5.53
C ALA A 98 -32.89 -23.36 -4.40
N GLU A 99 -32.67 -24.45 -3.68
CA GLU A 99 -33.34 -24.76 -2.42
C GLU A 99 -32.67 -23.97 -1.26
N ARG A 100 -31.36 -23.73 -1.39
CA ARG A 100 -30.53 -23.04 -0.41
C ARG A 100 -29.31 -22.41 -1.10
N ILE A 101 -28.89 -21.25 -0.64
CA ILE A 101 -27.67 -20.60 -1.07
C ILE A 101 -26.64 -20.63 0.04
N ILE A 102 -25.39 -20.93 -0.31
CA ILE A 102 -24.23 -20.75 0.58
C ILE A 102 -23.41 -19.56 0.08
N ASN A 103 -23.37 -18.53 0.89
CA ASN A 103 -22.56 -17.35 0.66
C ASN A 103 -21.10 -17.65 1.04
N CYS A 104 -20.24 -17.80 0.01
CA CYS A 104 -18.81 -18.06 0.12
C CYS A 104 -17.97 -16.82 -0.25
N GLY A 105 -18.50 -15.61 -0.06
CA GLY A 105 -17.74 -14.36 -0.21
C GLY A 105 -16.58 -14.27 0.78
N ASP A 106 -15.61 -13.42 0.49
CA ASP A 106 -14.49 -13.19 1.41
C ASP A 106 -15.02 -12.78 2.80
N ALA A 107 -14.36 -13.23 3.87
CA ALA A 107 -14.76 -12.93 5.24
C ALA A 107 -14.48 -11.47 5.55
N GLY A 108 -15.52 -10.62 5.62
CA GLY A 108 -15.41 -9.19 5.88
C GLY A 108 -16.57 -8.36 5.34
N GLN A 109 -16.60 -7.08 5.71
CA GLN A 109 -17.66 -6.13 5.30
C GLN A 109 -17.83 -6.06 3.77
N GLU A 110 -16.73 -6.09 3.02
CA GLU A 110 -16.73 -5.98 1.56
C GLU A 110 -17.37 -7.23 0.93
N GLY A 111 -16.94 -8.43 1.35
CA GLY A 111 -17.49 -9.69 0.84
C GLY A 111 -18.98 -9.85 1.15
N GLU A 112 -19.43 -9.42 2.35
CA GLU A 112 -20.85 -9.37 2.69
C GLU A 112 -21.63 -8.43 1.76
N LEU A 113 -21.12 -7.23 1.52
CA LEU A 113 -21.76 -6.25 0.65
C LEU A 113 -21.88 -6.74 -0.79
N ILE A 114 -20.79 -7.30 -1.34
CA ILE A 114 -20.75 -7.83 -2.71
C ILE A 114 -21.82 -8.89 -2.90
N GLN A 115 -21.83 -9.90 -2.03
CA GLN A 115 -22.71 -11.05 -2.19
C GLN A 115 -24.18 -10.70 -1.93
N ARG A 116 -24.47 -9.92 -0.88
CA ARG A 116 -25.86 -9.52 -0.58
C ARG A 116 -26.46 -8.62 -1.65
N TRP A 117 -25.67 -7.74 -2.26
CA TRP A 117 -26.15 -6.94 -3.40
C TRP A 117 -26.49 -7.81 -4.62
N VAL A 118 -25.69 -8.83 -4.89
CA VAL A 118 -25.96 -9.78 -5.98
C VAL A 118 -27.23 -10.60 -5.68
N MET A 119 -27.39 -11.12 -4.46
CA MET A 119 -28.59 -11.85 -4.03
C MET A 119 -29.84 -10.96 -4.12
N GLN A 120 -29.76 -9.72 -3.63
CA GLN A 120 -30.85 -8.75 -3.73
C GLN A 120 -31.21 -8.43 -5.18
N LYS A 121 -30.22 -8.23 -6.06
CA LYS A 121 -30.42 -7.94 -7.48
C LYS A 121 -30.98 -9.13 -8.24
N ALA A 122 -30.60 -10.34 -7.87
CA ALA A 122 -31.13 -11.58 -8.42
C ALA A 122 -32.50 -12.00 -7.83
N SER A 123 -33.00 -11.27 -6.82
CA SER A 123 -34.24 -11.56 -6.09
C SER A 123 -34.26 -12.96 -5.48
N ALA A 124 -33.17 -13.38 -4.85
CA ALA A 124 -33.06 -14.64 -4.15
C ALA A 124 -34.11 -14.76 -3.04
N GLN A 125 -34.86 -15.88 -3.00
CA GLN A 125 -35.97 -16.12 -2.04
C GLN A 125 -35.68 -17.28 -1.07
N CYS A 126 -34.68 -18.11 -1.36
CA CYS A 126 -34.36 -19.28 -0.54
C CYS A 126 -33.49 -18.90 0.68
N PRO A 127 -33.44 -19.80 1.70
CA PRO A 127 -32.54 -19.59 2.85
C PRO A 127 -31.08 -19.43 2.43
N VAL A 128 -30.36 -18.59 3.15
CA VAL A 128 -28.94 -18.31 2.89
C VAL A 128 -28.11 -18.61 4.13
N GLU A 129 -27.08 -19.42 3.95
CA GLU A 129 -26.08 -19.71 4.96
C GLU A 129 -24.74 -19.10 4.56
N ARG A 130 -23.87 -18.90 5.52
CA ARG A 130 -22.57 -18.25 5.36
C ARG A 130 -21.44 -19.22 5.65
N LEU A 131 -20.56 -19.39 4.68
CA LEU A 131 -19.25 -19.99 4.86
C LEU A 131 -18.27 -18.90 5.35
N TRP A 132 -17.87 -18.98 6.63
CA TRP A 132 -16.92 -18.02 7.21
C TRP A 132 -15.58 -18.69 7.46
N ILE A 133 -14.59 -18.38 6.63
CA ILE A 133 -13.24 -18.97 6.70
C ILE A 133 -12.18 -17.87 6.49
N SER A 134 -11.10 -17.94 7.25
CA SER A 134 -9.96 -17.03 7.17
C SER A 134 -8.81 -17.59 6.31
N SER A 135 -8.93 -18.84 5.84
CA SER A 135 -7.92 -19.53 5.04
C SER A 135 -8.56 -20.31 3.92
N MET A 136 -7.91 -20.39 2.76
CA MET A 136 -8.33 -21.15 1.59
C MET A 136 -7.68 -22.55 1.51
N THR A 137 -7.20 -23.08 2.64
CA THR A 137 -6.73 -24.47 2.70
C THR A 137 -7.90 -25.44 2.60
N GLU A 138 -7.67 -26.64 2.05
CA GLU A 138 -8.69 -27.66 1.92
C GLU A 138 -9.36 -28.00 3.28
N GLU A 139 -8.54 -28.03 4.33
CA GLU A 139 -8.96 -28.32 5.69
C GLU A 139 -9.91 -27.23 6.22
N ALA A 140 -9.54 -25.95 6.08
CA ALA A 140 -10.37 -24.83 6.51
C ALA A 140 -11.70 -24.76 5.75
N ILE A 141 -11.71 -25.09 4.45
CA ILE A 141 -12.93 -25.13 3.66
C ILE A 141 -13.83 -26.28 4.15
N ARG A 142 -13.30 -27.49 4.38
CA ARG A 142 -14.08 -28.61 4.91
C ARG A 142 -14.68 -28.34 6.29
N GLU A 143 -13.88 -27.78 7.20
CA GLU A 143 -14.33 -27.35 8.52
C GLU A 143 -15.42 -26.28 8.42
N GLY A 144 -15.24 -25.28 7.55
CA GLY A 144 -16.21 -24.22 7.33
C GLY A 144 -17.55 -24.74 6.79
N PHE A 145 -17.54 -25.71 5.86
CA PHE A 145 -18.76 -26.33 5.38
C PHE A 145 -19.47 -27.19 6.46
N ALA A 146 -18.72 -27.73 7.41
CA ALA A 146 -19.30 -28.42 8.58
C ALA A 146 -19.89 -27.45 9.62
N GLN A 147 -19.56 -26.13 9.54
CA GLN A 147 -19.96 -25.12 10.51
C GLN A 147 -20.62 -23.89 9.85
N LEU A 148 -21.45 -24.14 8.83
CA LEU A 148 -22.21 -23.06 8.19
C LEU A 148 -23.11 -22.36 9.20
N ARG A 149 -23.24 -21.03 9.07
CA ARG A 149 -24.03 -20.18 9.95
C ARG A 149 -25.13 -19.46 9.19
N PRO A 150 -26.23 -19.11 9.83
CA PRO A 150 -27.26 -18.25 9.22
C PRO A 150 -26.67 -16.91 8.79
N GLN A 151 -26.99 -16.45 7.59
CA GLN A 151 -26.50 -15.17 7.08
C GLN A 151 -26.89 -13.96 7.94
N GLU A 152 -27.99 -14.07 8.71
CA GLU A 152 -28.46 -13.00 9.59
C GLU A 152 -27.48 -12.66 10.72
N GLU A 153 -26.66 -13.61 11.17
CA GLU A 153 -25.59 -13.32 12.16
C GLU A 153 -24.59 -12.25 11.67
N TYR A 154 -24.48 -12.08 10.35
CA TYR A 154 -23.57 -11.12 9.70
C TYR A 154 -24.28 -9.83 9.25
N ARG A 155 -25.49 -9.56 9.80
CA ARG A 155 -26.29 -8.39 9.41
C ARG A 155 -25.58 -7.08 9.74
N GLY A 156 -25.01 -6.94 10.94
CA GLY A 156 -24.28 -5.73 11.35
C GLY A 156 -23.07 -5.44 10.42
N LEU A 157 -22.37 -6.48 10.03
CA LEU A 157 -21.23 -6.38 9.10
C LEU A 157 -21.68 -5.87 7.71
N TYR A 158 -22.80 -6.38 7.19
CA TYR A 158 -23.42 -5.89 5.95
C TYR A 158 -23.87 -4.43 6.07
N GLU A 159 -24.56 -4.08 7.16
CA GLU A 159 -25.06 -2.73 7.39
C GLU A 159 -23.92 -1.71 7.48
N ALA A 160 -22.81 -2.05 8.13
CA ALA A 160 -21.60 -1.24 8.16
C ALA A 160 -21.00 -1.04 6.76
N GLY A 161 -20.91 -2.11 5.95
CA GLY A 161 -20.45 -2.05 4.56
C GLY A 161 -21.36 -1.18 3.68
N LEU A 162 -22.67 -1.33 3.82
CA LEU A 162 -23.68 -0.53 3.11
C LEU A 162 -23.61 0.95 3.48
N CYS A 163 -23.53 1.26 4.77
CA CYS A 163 -23.39 2.63 5.28
C CYS A 163 -22.14 3.30 4.75
N ARG A 164 -21.01 2.58 4.68
CA ARG A 164 -19.78 3.07 4.07
C ARG A 164 -19.98 3.41 2.61
N ALA A 165 -20.57 2.51 1.83
CA ALA A 165 -20.81 2.72 0.39
C ALA A 165 -21.72 3.92 0.13
N ILE A 166 -22.80 4.05 0.90
CA ILE A 166 -23.73 5.19 0.82
C ILE A 166 -23.02 6.50 1.19
N GLY A 167 -22.23 6.50 2.27
CA GLY A 167 -21.50 7.68 2.70
C GLY A 167 -20.48 8.16 1.66
N ASP A 168 -19.68 7.25 1.14
CA ASP A 168 -18.70 7.56 0.11
C ASP A 168 -19.38 8.04 -1.19
N TRP A 169 -20.58 7.54 -1.53
CA TRP A 169 -21.38 8.03 -2.65
C TRP A 169 -21.93 9.44 -2.37
N LEU A 170 -22.56 9.66 -1.20
CA LEU A 170 -23.14 10.96 -0.83
C LEU A 170 -22.07 12.06 -0.84
N LEU A 171 -20.97 11.85 -0.14
CA LEU A 171 -19.88 12.82 -0.08
C LEU A 171 -19.22 12.99 -1.45
N GLY A 172 -18.86 11.88 -2.09
CA GLY A 172 -18.11 11.90 -3.35
C GLY A 172 -18.89 12.59 -4.48
N MET A 173 -20.16 12.25 -4.67
CA MET A 173 -20.98 12.81 -5.75
C MET A 173 -21.28 14.30 -5.51
N ASN A 174 -21.71 14.66 -4.30
CA ASN A 174 -22.07 16.05 -3.97
C ASN A 174 -20.84 16.96 -3.94
N ALA A 175 -19.82 16.63 -3.18
CA ALA A 175 -18.63 17.45 -3.07
C ALA A 175 -17.89 17.59 -4.41
N THR A 176 -17.74 16.51 -5.18
CA THR A 176 -17.08 16.57 -6.51
C THR A 176 -17.82 17.51 -7.44
N ARG A 177 -19.15 17.43 -7.55
CA ARG A 177 -19.92 18.33 -8.40
C ARG A 177 -19.86 19.77 -7.91
N LEU A 178 -20.05 19.98 -6.60
CA LEU A 178 -20.03 21.29 -5.96
C LEU A 178 -18.73 22.05 -6.21
N TYR A 179 -17.60 21.43 -5.85
CA TYR A 179 -16.28 22.05 -6.04
C TYR A 179 -15.92 22.22 -7.50
N THR A 180 -16.28 21.28 -8.38
CA THR A 180 -16.08 21.41 -9.82
C THR A 180 -16.86 22.58 -10.42
N LEU A 181 -18.14 22.74 -10.05
CA LEU A 181 -18.99 23.80 -10.56
C LEU A 181 -18.59 25.18 -10.01
N LYS A 182 -18.17 25.24 -8.75
CA LYS A 182 -17.84 26.51 -8.09
C LYS A 182 -16.41 26.97 -8.38
N PHE A 183 -15.45 26.08 -8.31
CA PHE A 183 -14.01 26.40 -8.35
C PHE A 183 -13.29 25.85 -9.58
N GLY A 184 -13.92 24.98 -10.39
CA GLY A 184 -13.30 24.41 -11.58
C GLY A 184 -13.10 25.42 -12.69
N ASP A 185 -12.09 25.20 -13.52
CA ASP A 185 -11.82 25.98 -14.71
C ASP A 185 -12.82 25.62 -15.81
N ARG A 186 -13.75 26.54 -16.11
CA ARG A 186 -14.76 26.39 -17.15
C ARG A 186 -14.27 26.77 -18.55
N SER A 187 -13.07 27.33 -18.67
CA SER A 187 -12.53 27.80 -19.95
C SER A 187 -12.04 26.67 -20.85
N ARG A 188 -11.74 25.48 -20.29
CA ARG A 188 -11.26 24.31 -21.01
C ARG A 188 -12.38 23.28 -21.24
N ARG A 189 -12.74 23.04 -22.50
CA ARG A 189 -13.54 21.85 -22.86
C ARG A 189 -12.79 20.57 -22.46
N GLY A 190 -13.43 19.72 -21.65
CA GLY A 190 -12.84 18.44 -21.21
C GLY A 190 -11.98 18.54 -19.95
N ALA A 191 -12.05 19.63 -19.18
CA ALA A 191 -11.43 19.70 -17.86
C ALA A 191 -11.94 18.56 -16.96
N GLN A 192 -11.01 17.88 -16.29
CA GLN A 192 -11.35 16.80 -15.36
C GLN A 192 -12.10 17.38 -14.13
N PRO A 193 -13.12 16.68 -13.62
CA PRO A 193 -13.78 17.08 -12.39
C PRO A 193 -12.80 17.18 -11.20
N LEU A 194 -13.03 18.17 -10.34
CA LEU A 194 -12.33 18.29 -9.05
C LEU A 194 -12.85 17.20 -8.09
N SER A 195 -12.22 16.06 -8.11
CA SER A 195 -12.64 14.90 -7.32
C SER A 195 -12.35 15.10 -5.83
N ILE A 196 -13.39 15.06 -5.02
CA ILE A 196 -13.33 15.14 -3.55
C ILE A 196 -13.78 13.79 -2.99
N GLY A 197 -13.11 13.34 -1.92
CA GLY A 197 -13.47 12.08 -1.28
C GLY A 197 -12.81 11.93 0.10
N ARG A 198 -13.47 11.20 0.98
CA ARG A 198 -13.11 11.02 2.39
C ARG A 198 -11.66 10.56 2.63
N VAL A 199 -11.11 9.74 1.74
CA VAL A 199 -9.72 9.24 1.83
C VAL A 199 -8.80 9.95 0.86
N GLN A 200 -9.28 10.24 -0.35
CA GLN A 200 -8.49 10.86 -1.41
C GLN A 200 -8.02 12.27 -1.03
N THR A 201 -8.92 13.08 -0.49
CA THR A 201 -8.63 14.49 -0.17
C THR A 201 -7.61 14.62 0.97
N PRO A 202 -7.73 13.93 2.13
CA PRO A 202 -6.70 13.98 3.16
C PRO A 202 -5.36 13.38 2.69
N THR A 203 -5.36 12.36 1.82
CA THR A 203 -4.12 11.84 1.25
C THR A 203 -3.40 12.90 0.39
N LEU A 204 -4.15 13.66 -0.41
CA LEU A 204 -3.59 14.79 -1.16
C LEU A 204 -3.11 15.90 -0.22
N ALA A 205 -3.86 16.21 0.84
CA ALA A 205 -3.49 17.22 1.82
C ALA A 205 -2.16 16.91 2.51
N LEU A 206 -1.87 15.64 2.85
CA LEU A 206 -0.57 15.23 3.40
C LEU A 206 0.59 15.63 2.48
N ILE A 207 0.45 15.40 1.17
CA ILE A 207 1.50 15.72 0.19
C ILE A 207 1.66 17.24 0.04
N VAL A 208 0.53 17.96 -0.06
CA VAL A 208 0.52 19.43 -0.20
C VAL A 208 1.13 20.11 1.04
N HIS A 209 0.71 19.70 2.25
CA HIS A 209 1.24 20.26 3.49
C HIS A 209 2.75 19.99 3.63
N ARG A 210 3.22 18.77 3.32
CA ARG A 210 4.65 18.45 3.33
C ARG A 210 5.43 19.31 2.34
N GLN A 211 4.90 19.54 1.14
CA GLN A 211 5.53 20.41 0.15
C GLN A 211 5.61 21.86 0.66
N GLN A 212 4.52 22.37 1.23
CA GLN A 212 4.49 23.72 1.82
C GLN A 212 5.44 23.86 3.02
N GLU A 213 5.56 22.81 3.85
CA GLU A 213 6.51 22.74 4.96
C GLU A 213 7.95 22.85 4.45
N ILE A 214 8.29 22.15 3.36
CA ILE A 214 9.60 22.23 2.71
C ILE A 214 9.85 23.61 2.10
N GLU A 215 8.87 24.17 1.40
CA GLU A 215 8.97 25.47 0.73
C GLU A 215 9.11 26.65 1.71
N ARG A 216 8.50 26.52 2.90
CA ARG A 216 8.55 27.56 3.95
C ARG A 216 9.68 27.34 4.95
N PHE A 217 10.42 26.24 4.82
CA PHE A 217 11.47 25.91 5.76
C PHE A 217 12.62 26.92 5.66
N VAL A 218 13.00 27.45 6.82
CA VAL A 218 14.16 28.34 6.96
C VAL A 218 15.24 27.55 7.69
N PRO A 219 16.41 27.30 7.07
CA PRO A 219 17.53 26.66 7.74
C PRO A 219 18.03 27.50 8.93
N GLU A 220 18.19 26.84 10.08
CA GLU A 220 18.77 27.43 11.28
C GLU A 220 20.15 26.84 11.51
N PRO A 221 21.20 27.67 11.74
CA PRO A 221 22.53 27.18 12.04
C PRO A 221 22.59 26.59 13.44
N TYR A 222 23.41 25.57 13.62
CA TYR A 222 23.76 24.98 14.91
C TYR A 222 25.19 24.44 14.89
N TRP A 223 25.84 24.33 16.06
CA TRP A 223 27.21 23.91 16.16
C TRP A 223 27.33 22.63 16.96
N VAL A 224 27.99 21.62 16.37
CA VAL A 224 28.24 20.34 17.02
C VAL A 224 29.68 20.29 17.49
N LEU A 225 29.85 20.23 18.83
CA LEU A 225 31.15 20.04 19.45
C LEU A 225 31.43 18.54 19.54
N SER A 226 32.54 18.10 19.01
CA SER A 226 33.01 16.72 19.07
C SER A 226 34.49 16.67 19.40
N THR A 227 34.95 15.55 19.91
CA THR A 227 36.38 15.32 20.15
C THR A 227 36.76 13.91 19.76
N VAL A 228 38.00 13.73 19.32
CA VAL A 228 38.58 12.42 19.03
C VAL A 228 39.54 12.02 20.18
N TYR A 229 39.24 10.92 20.82
CA TYR A 229 40.10 10.31 21.83
C TYR A 229 40.28 8.83 21.52
N ARG A 230 41.52 8.33 21.41
CA ARG A 230 41.86 6.95 21.03
C ARG A 230 41.06 6.49 19.77
N ASP A 231 41.18 7.23 18.69
CA ASP A 231 40.53 6.97 17.39
C ASP A 231 38.98 6.88 17.46
N THR A 232 38.40 7.32 18.56
CA THR A 232 36.97 7.34 18.77
C THR A 232 36.43 8.77 18.84
N THR A 233 35.46 9.07 18.02
CA THR A 233 34.76 10.37 18.04
C THR A 233 33.70 10.37 19.13
N PHE A 234 33.82 11.28 20.08
CA PHE A 234 32.83 11.58 21.10
C PHE A 234 32.09 12.88 20.73
N THR A 235 30.80 12.91 20.94
CA THR A 235 29.97 14.11 20.70
C THR A 235 29.50 14.68 22.02
N ALA A 236 29.59 16.01 22.16
CA ALA A 236 29.15 16.72 23.36
C ALA A 236 27.65 16.49 23.61
N ARG A 237 27.28 16.31 24.87
CA ARG A 237 25.89 16.26 25.34
C ARG A 237 25.51 17.60 25.92
N LEU A 238 24.46 18.20 25.38
CA LEU A 238 23.86 19.40 25.93
C LEU A 238 22.65 18.98 26.77
N ASP A 239 22.61 19.39 28.05
CA ASP A 239 21.48 19.11 28.94
C ASP A 239 20.23 19.86 28.42
N THR A 240 19.38 19.18 27.69
CA THR A 240 18.09 19.70 27.23
C THR A 240 16.91 19.34 28.12
N GLY A 241 17.16 18.80 29.32
CA GLY A 241 16.14 18.51 30.35
C GLY A 241 15.13 17.39 30.03
N GLU A 242 15.31 16.65 28.92
CA GLU A 242 14.36 15.61 28.48
C GLU A 242 14.95 14.19 28.42
N ASP A 243 16.07 13.93 29.09
CA ASP A 243 16.78 12.64 29.01
C ASP A 243 16.16 11.47 29.80
N GLU A 244 15.05 11.65 30.51
CA GLU A 244 14.47 10.58 31.35
C GLU A 244 13.53 9.59 30.65
N GLU A 245 13.17 9.78 29.37
CA GLU A 245 12.22 8.89 28.64
C GLU A 245 12.83 7.98 27.57
N GLU A 246 14.13 7.93 27.38
CA GLU A 246 14.74 7.06 26.34
C GLU A 246 14.59 5.54 26.61
N GLY A 247 14.03 5.13 27.73
CA GLY A 247 13.92 3.72 28.13
C GLY A 247 12.70 2.95 27.64
N LYS A 248 11.67 3.58 27.08
CA LYS A 248 10.36 2.91 26.83
C LYS A 248 9.80 2.94 25.40
N THR A 249 10.45 3.55 24.42
CA THR A 249 9.92 3.58 23.04
C THR A 249 11.00 3.38 21.98
N ALA A 250 11.62 2.21 21.97
CA ALA A 250 12.53 1.79 20.89
C ALA A 250 11.82 1.54 19.54
N GLU A 251 10.53 1.86 19.41
CA GLU A 251 9.71 1.75 18.19
C GLU A 251 9.17 3.11 17.68
N ARG A 252 9.58 4.23 18.29
CA ARG A 252 9.32 5.53 17.68
C ARG A 252 10.19 5.65 16.45
N GLU A 253 9.56 5.53 15.27
CA GLU A 253 10.14 5.91 14.00
C GLU A 253 10.93 7.21 14.19
N ARG A 254 12.23 7.16 13.90
CA ARG A 254 13.07 8.32 13.73
C ARG A 254 12.40 9.24 12.70
N THR A 255 11.60 10.18 13.15
CA THR A 255 11.32 11.39 12.38
C THR A 255 12.67 12.11 12.31
N GLU A 256 13.34 11.91 11.18
CA GLU A 256 14.75 12.30 10.93
C GLU A 256 15.04 13.80 11.15
N ASN A 257 14.03 14.62 11.44
CA ASN A 257 14.18 16.07 11.55
C ASN A 257 14.03 16.71 12.95
N LYS A 258 13.41 16.03 13.92
CA LYS A 258 13.35 16.59 15.29
C LYS A 258 14.60 16.33 16.12
N GLY A 259 15.49 15.46 15.67
CA GLY A 259 16.70 15.07 16.39
C GLY A 259 17.96 15.91 16.11
N ALA A 260 17.99 16.70 15.03
CA ALA A 260 19.19 17.43 14.64
C ALA A 260 19.38 18.71 15.48
N ALA A 261 18.30 19.43 15.76
CA ALA A 261 18.35 20.65 16.62
C ALA A 261 18.66 20.35 18.10
N LYS A 262 18.46 19.11 18.56
CA LYS A 262 18.75 18.69 19.96
C LYS A 262 20.19 18.25 20.21
N ARG A 263 21.09 18.31 19.23
CA ARG A 263 22.47 17.77 19.33
C ARG A 263 23.58 18.80 19.18
N GLY A 264 23.27 20.10 19.20
CA GLY A 264 24.27 21.13 19.02
C GLY A 264 23.92 22.42 19.73
N PHE A 265 24.91 23.29 19.89
CA PHE A 265 24.72 24.64 20.39
C PHE A 265 23.95 25.49 19.38
N THR A 266 23.00 26.26 19.83
CA THR A 266 22.26 27.24 19.00
C THR A 266 22.93 28.59 18.94
N ASP A 267 23.82 28.90 19.90
CA ASP A 267 24.62 30.10 19.95
C ASP A 267 26.10 29.78 19.62
N ARG A 268 26.65 30.52 18.66
CA ARG A 268 28.02 30.32 18.20
C ARG A 268 29.05 30.70 19.26
N ALA A 269 28.81 31.78 20.01
CA ALA A 269 29.77 32.28 21.00
C ALA A 269 29.88 31.27 22.18
N GLU A 270 28.75 30.68 22.57
CA GLU A 270 28.70 29.59 23.57
C GLU A 270 29.46 28.34 23.09
N ALA A 271 29.25 27.95 21.83
CA ALA A 271 29.95 26.81 21.23
C ALA A 271 31.47 27.03 21.16
N GLU A 272 31.92 28.24 20.76
CA GLU A 272 33.33 28.60 20.71
C GLU A 272 33.95 28.74 22.12
N ALA A 273 33.18 29.17 23.10
CA ALA A 273 33.64 29.22 24.50
C ALA A 273 33.85 27.79 25.05
N ALA A 274 32.91 26.89 24.78
CA ALA A 274 33.05 25.45 25.15
C ALA A 274 34.27 24.83 24.46
N LEU A 275 34.49 25.09 23.17
CA LEU A 275 35.67 24.60 22.45
C LEU A 275 36.97 25.07 23.12
N ARG A 276 37.13 26.40 23.38
CA ARG A 276 38.31 26.96 24.03
C ARG A 276 38.56 26.36 25.44
N ALA A 277 37.49 26.07 26.19
CA ALA A 277 37.61 25.48 27.52
C ALA A 277 38.24 24.09 27.49
N ILE A 278 37.94 23.29 26.44
CA ILE A 278 38.41 21.91 26.35
C ILE A 278 39.73 21.70 25.61
N GLU A 279 40.20 22.69 24.80
CA GLU A 279 41.39 22.55 23.92
C GLU A 279 42.66 22.12 24.66
N ASN A 280 42.86 22.59 25.92
CA ASN A 280 44.06 22.33 26.70
C ASN A 280 43.79 21.46 27.93
N THR A 281 42.60 20.85 28.04
CA THR A 281 42.20 20.02 29.16
C THR A 281 42.20 18.54 28.69
N PRO A 282 42.77 17.60 29.47
CA PRO A 282 42.74 16.20 29.08
C PRO A 282 41.30 15.67 29.07
N PHE A 283 40.98 14.82 28.10
CA PHE A 283 39.73 14.08 28.08
C PHE A 283 39.78 12.96 29.10
N THR A 284 38.76 12.81 29.94
CA THR A 284 38.67 11.78 30.97
C THR A 284 37.41 10.95 30.77
N VAL A 285 37.54 9.60 30.78
CA VAL A 285 36.40 8.67 30.70
C VAL A 285 35.73 8.59 32.06
N THR A 286 34.48 9.01 32.16
CA THR A 286 33.71 9.04 33.41
C THR A 286 32.93 7.77 33.66
N ALA A 287 32.41 7.12 32.58
CA ALA A 287 31.69 5.87 32.69
C ALA A 287 31.79 5.03 31.40
N VAL A 288 31.79 3.70 31.62
CA VAL A 288 31.70 2.71 30.54
C VAL A 288 30.56 1.75 30.85
N THR A 289 29.53 1.74 30.02
CA THR A 289 28.37 0.89 30.20
C THR A 289 28.25 -0.09 29.03
N LYS A 290 28.30 -1.40 29.32
CA LYS A 290 28.10 -2.47 28.35
C LYS A 290 26.72 -3.10 28.56
N LYS A 291 25.82 -3.06 27.59
CA LYS A 291 24.48 -3.67 27.65
C LYS A 291 24.32 -4.69 26.53
N LYS A 292 23.82 -5.87 26.87
CA LYS A 292 23.40 -6.87 25.87
C LYS A 292 21.95 -6.63 25.52
N GLY A 293 21.66 -6.64 24.24
CA GLY A 293 20.30 -6.50 23.70
C GLY A 293 19.96 -7.61 22.72
N SER A 294 18.69 -7.75 22.42
CA SER A 294 18.21 -8.64 21.38
C SER A 294 17.20 -7.92 20.49
N GLU A 295 17.20 -8.28 19.21
CA GLU A 295 16.29 -7.75 18.19
C GLU A 295 15.52 -8.92 17.58
N ALA A 296 14.19 -8.92 17.75
CA ALA A 296 13.32 -9.94 17.19
C ALA A 296 13.25 -9.85 15.67
N PRO A 297 12.93 -10.96 14.97
CA PRO A 297 12.66 -10.94 13.54
C PRO A 297 11.58 -9.92 13.19
N PRO A 298 11.66 -9.29 12.01
CA PRO A 298 10.60 -8.41 11.54
C PRO A 298 9.31 -9.20 11.36
N ARG A 299 8.15 -8.58 11.63
CA ARG A 299 6.84 -9.19 11.47
C ARG A 299 6.61 -9.64 10.03
N LEU A 300 5.71 -10.60 9.83
CA LEU A 300 5.26 -11.00 8.49
C LEU A 300 4.67 -9.80 7.72
N PHE A 301 4.41 -9.98 6.46
CA PHE A 301 3.86 -8.92 5.63
C PHE A 301 2.33 -8.90 5.69
N ASP A 302 1.76 -7.73 5.97
CA ASP A 302 0.51 -7.27 5.39
C ASP A 302 0.76 -6.62 4.02
N LEU A 303 -0.28 -6.23 3.33
CA LEU A 303 -0.14 -5.61 2.00
C LEU A 303 0.66 -4.29 2.05
N THR A 304 0.39 -3.43 3.03
CA THR A 304 1.07 -2.13 3.15
C THR A 304 2.56 -2.30 3.41
N ALA A 305 2.94 -3.16 4.35
CA ALA A 305 4.35 -3.42 4.64
C ALA A 305 5.09 -4.01 3.44
N LEU A 306 4.43 -4.89 2.65
CA LEU A 306 5.00 -5.43 1.43
C LEU A 306 5.20 -4.34 0.36
N GLN A 307 4.19 -3.49 0.15
CA GLN A 307 4.27 -2.36 -0.79
C GLN A 307 5.39 -1.37 -0.41
N VAL A 308 5.51 -1.04 0.88
CA VAL A 308 6.59 -0.18 1.42
C VAL A 308 7.96 -0.79 1.15
N GLU A 309 8.13 -2.09 1.42
CA GLU A 309 9.43 -2.76 1.23
C GLU A 309 9.80 -2.89 -0.25
N CYS A 310 8.83 -3.20 -1.13
CA CYS A 310 9.03 -3.26 -2.57
C CYS A 310 9.36 -1.88 -3.16
N ASN A 311 8.71 -0.81 -2.69
CA ASN A 311 9.02 0.55 -3.12
C ASN A 311 10.43 0.96 -2.67
N ARG A 312 10.79 0.69 -1.41
CA ARG A 312 12.09 1.01 -0.86
C ARG A 312 13.23 0.30 -1.59
N LYS A 313 13.10 -1.03 -1.83
CA LYS A 313 14.17 -1.86 -2.42
C LYS A 313 14.24 -1.78 -3.93
N PHE A 314 13.08 -1.78 -4.61
CA PHE A 314 12.98 -1.94 -6.04
C PHE A 314 12.41 -0.73 -6.76
N GLY A 315 11.87 0.26 -6.03
CA GLY A 315 11.17 1.41 -6.61
C GLY A 315 9.81 1.05 -7.22
N TYR A 316 9.24 -0.11 -6.85
CA TYR A 316 7.93 -0.52 -7.37
C TYR A 316 6.82 0.34 -6.76
N GLY A 317 5.85 0.75 -7.58
CA GLY A 317 4.64 1.42 -7.11
C GLY A 317 3.75 0.46 -6.30
N ALA A 318 2.86 1.03 -5.52
CA ALA A 318 1.93 0.26 -4.70
C ALA A 318 0.98 -0.60 -5.55
N ASP A 319 0.54 -0.07 -6.70
CA ASP A 319 -0.29 -0.76 -7.69
C ASP A 319 0.42 -1.95 -8.33
N LEU A 320 1.67 -1.74 -8.79
CA LEU A 320 2.47 -2.80 -9.40
C LEU A 320 2.75 -3.92 -8.37
N THR A 321 3.06 -3.56 -7.12
CA THR A 321 3.28 -4.55 -6.07
C THR A 321 2.02 -5.39 -5.83
N LEU A 322 0.85 -4.74 -5.76
CA LEU A 322 -0.43 -5.44 -5.60
C LEU A 322 -0.73 -6.36 -6.81
N GLU A 323 -0.48 -5.89 -8.02
CA GLU A 323 -0.65 -6.70 -9.24
C GLU A 323 0.24 -7.96 -9.19
N ILE A 324 1.52 -7.80 -8.85
CA ILE A 324 2.47 -8.92 -8.76
C ILE A 324 2.04 -9.93 -7.70
N VAL A 325 1.71 -9.49 -6.49
CA VAL A 325 1.34 -10.42 -5.41
C VAL A 325 -0.02 -11.08 -5.68
N GLN A 326 -0.93 -10.39 -6.37
CA GLN A 326 -2.18 -10.98 -6.84
C GLN A 326 -1.92 -12.11 -7.85
N GLN A 327 -0.99 -11.92 -8.80
CA GLN A 327 -0.58 -12.97 -9.74
C GLN A 327 0.07 -14.16 -9.02
N LEU A 328 0.90 -13.91 -8.00
CA LEU A 328 1.50 -14.97 -7.18
C LEU A 328 0.44 -15.77 -6.40
N TYR A 329 -0.58 -15.10 -5.88
CA TYR A 329 -1.72 -15.72 -5.22
C TYR A 329 -2.54 -16.59 -6.19
N GLU A 330 -2.88 -16.06 -7.36
CA GLU A 330 -3.62 -16.79 -8.40
C GLU A 330 -2.86 -18.02 -8.91
N ALA A 331 -1.51 -17.93 -8.94
CA ALA A 331 -0.63 -19.06 -9.21
C ALA A 331 -0.44 -20.00 -8.00
N LYS A 332 -1.10 -19.75 -6.87
CA LYS A 332 -1.03 -20.53 -5.62
C LYS A 332 0.34 -20.56 -4.95
N TYR A 333 1.22 -19.57 -5.22
CA TYR A 333 2.55 -19.49 -4.61
C TYR A 333 2.54 -18.72 -3.29
N THR A 334 1.60 -17.79 -3.10
CA THR A 334 1.41 -17.03 -1.87
C THR A 334 -0.04 -17.07 -1.40
N THR A 335 -0.28 -16.70 -0.14
CA THR A 335 -1.63 -16.52 0.41
C THR A 335 -2.26 -15.23 -0.10
N TYR A 336 -3.52 -14.98 0.26
CA TYR A 336 -4.31 -13.84 -0.20
C TYR A 336 -3.60 -12.50 0.08
N PRO A 337 -3.51 -11.59 -0.91
CA PRO A 337 -2.65 -10.42 -0.80
C PRO A 337 -3.28 -9.20 -0.11
N ARG A 338 -4.62 -9.11 -0.04
CA ARG A 338 -5.29 -7.89 0.47
C ARG A 338 -5.58 -8.01 1.95
N VAL A 339 -4.54 -8.14 2.74
CA VAL A 339 -4.62 -8.36 4.18
C VAL A 339 -4.06 -7.17 4.94
N ASP A 340 -4.58 -6.93 6.13
CA ASP A 340 -4.24 -5.84 7.04
C ASP A 340 -3.52 -6.31 8.31
N THR A 341 -3.34 -7.61 8.48
CA THR A 341 -2.64 -8.20 9.61
C THR A 341 -1.28 -8.78 9.26
N THR A 342 -0.37 -8.74 10.20
CA THR A 342 0.97 -9.35 10.14
C THR A 342 1.05 -10.66 10.92
N PHE A 343 -0.10 -11.20 11.37
CA PHE A 343 -0.18 -12.38 12.21
C PHE A 343 -0.71 -13.60 11.45
N LEU A 344 -0.40 -14.77 11.97
CA LEU A 344 -0.97 -16.06 11.57
C LEU A 344 -1.88 -16.58 12.69
N PRO A 345 -2.96 -17.30 12.37
CA PRO A 345 -3.73 -18.01 13.38
C PRO A 345 -2.91 -19.18 13.97
N ASP A 346 -3.26 -19.60 15.18
CA ASP A 346 -2.48 -20.59 15.96
C ASP A 346 -2.39 -21.96 15.28
N ASP A 347 -3.40 -22.38 14.51
CA ASP A 347 -3.44 -23.63 13.75
C ASP A 347 -2.38 -23.67 12.62
N MET A 348 -2.02 -22.52 12.06
CA MET A 348 -0.98 -22.41 11.04
C MET A 348 0.42 -22.78 11.55
N TYR A 349 0.64 -22.83 12.87
CA TYR A 349 1.92 -23.27 13.41
C TYR A 349 2.25 -24.72 13.03
N GLY A 350 1.28 -25.62 13.12
CA GLY A 350 1.44 -27.03 12.71
C GLY A 350 1.76 -27.18 11.22
N LYS A 351 1.15 -26.33 10.38
CA LYS A 351 1.32 -26.33 8.91
C LYS A 351 2.64 -25.70 8.46
N SER A 352 3.25 -24.85 9.29
CA SER A 352 4.46 -24.10 8.93
C SER A 352 5.64 -24.97 8.53
N LYS A 353 5.81 -26.15 9.17
CA LYS A 353 6.86 -27.10 8.81
C LYS A 353 6.71 -27.65 7.39
N GLY A 354 5.48 -27.95 6.97
CA GLY A 354 5.18 -28.37 5.60
C GLY A 354 5.48 -27.29 4.58
N ILE A 355 5.10 -26.03 4.89
CA ILE A 355 5.38 -24.86 4.04
C ILE A 355 6.90 -24.68 3.87
N LEU A 356 7.68 -24.69 4.97
CA LEU A 356 9.13 -24.59 4.92
C LEU A 356 9.78 -25.70 4.11
N ASN A 357 9.30 -26.95 4.23
CA ASN A 357 9.78 -28.08 3.43
C ASN A 357 9.56 -27.84 1.93
N GLY A 358 8.42 -27.26 1.55
CA GLY A 358 8.14 -26.91 0.16
C GLY A 358 9.08 -25.82 -0.41
N LEU A 359 9.71 -25.01 0.45
CA LEU A 359 10.68 -23.99 0.06
C LEU A 359 12.10 -24.53 -0.10
N SER A 360 12.38 -25.78 0.28
CA SER A 360 13.73 -26.34 0.37
C SER A 360 14.50 -26.31 -0.96
N GLY A 361 13.83 -26.44 -2.10
CA GLY A 361 14.44 -26.37 -3.42
C GLY A 361 15.06 -25.02 -3.79
N LEU A 362 14.52 -23.92 -3.21
CA LEU A 362 14.99 -22.54 -3.49
C LEU A 362 15.80 -21.96 -2.34
N TYR A 363 15.53 -22.39 -1.10
CA TYR A 363 16.07 -21.79 0.13
C TYR A 363 16.71 -22.84 1.06
N GLY A 364 17.22 -23.94 0.49
CA GLY A 364 17.78 -25.08 1.25
C GLY A 364 18.81 -24.66 2.30
N ASP A 365 19.75 -23.79 1.92
CA ASP A 365 20.80 -23.30 2.82
C ASP A 365 20.23 -22.51 4.00
N LEU A 366 19.20 -21.69 3.77
CA LEU A 366 18.52 -20.93 4.81
C LEU A 366 17.66 -21.82 5.71
N LEU A 367 17.28 -23.00 5.26
CA LEU A 367 16.47 -23.93 6.04
C LEU A 367 17.31 -24.93 6.83
N THR A 368 18.59 -25.08 6.50
CA THR A 368 19.51 -26.00 7.19
C THR A 368 19.54 -25.78 8.71
N PRO A 369 19.64 -24.55 9.26
CA PRO A 369 19.64 -24.33 10.70
C PRO A 369 18.30 -24.68 11.39
N LEU A 370 17.22 -24.81 10.64
CA LEU A 370 15.88 -25.11 11.17
C LEU A 370 15.53 -26.62 11.07
N ARG A 371 16.41 -27.44 10.42
CA ARG A 371 16.17 -28.88 10.26
C ARG A 371 16.41 -29.61 11.58
N GLY A 372 15.46 -30.46 11.95
CA GLY A 372 15.57 -31.25 13.18
C GLY A 372 15.14 -30.52 14.44
N GLU A 373 15.07 -29.19 14.42
CA GLU A 373 14.70 -28.38 15.55
C GLU A 373 13.18 -28.18 15.65
N LYS A 374 12.69 -27.96 16.88
CA LYS A 374 11.33 -27.49 17.11
C LYS A 374 11.23 -26.05 16.65
N LEU A 375 10.38 -25.77 15.68
CA LEU A 375 10.18 -24.40 15.19
C LEU A 375 9.78 -23.46 16.34
N ARG A 376 10.32 -22.25 16.32
CA ARG A 376 9.98 -21.21 17.28
C ARG A 376 8.50 -20.82 17.14
N LYS A 377 7.70 -20.95 18.20
CA LYS A 377 6.35 -20.41 18.28
C LYS A 377 6.37 -19.09 19.04
N SER A 378 6.16 -17.98 18.36
CA SER A 378 6.13 -16.64 18.96
C SER A 378 4.73 -16.05 18.89
N LYS A 379 4.23 -15.49 20.00
CA LYS A 379 2.98 -14.69 20.02
C LYS A 379 3.05 -13.43 19.15
N LYS A 380 4.24 -12.99 18.75
CA LYS A 380 4.42 -11.91 17.76
C LYS A 380 4.13 -12.34 16.32
N VAL A 381 3.96 -13.65 16.07
CA VAL A 381 3.70 -14.25 14.77
C VAL A 381 2.36 -15.00 14.78
N PHE A 382 2.12 -15.84 15.80
CA PHE A 382 0.93 -16.68 15.93
C PHE A 382 0.04 -16.12 17.04
N ASP A 383 -1.07 -15.51 16.64
CA ASP A 383 -2.07 -14.95 17.54
C ASP A 383 -3.40 -14.84 16.78
N SER A 384 -4.29 -15.82 17.02
CA SER A 384 -5.59 -15.89 16.36
C SER A 384 -6.48 -14.68 16.65
N SER A 385 -6.31 -14.01 17.80
CA SER A 385 -7.08 -12.81 18.16
C SER A 385 -6.71 -11.57 17.32
N LYS A 386 -5.57 -11.61 16.61
CA LYS A 386 -5.07 -10.55 15.72
C LYS A 386 -5.30 -10.83 14.24
N VAL A 387 -6.01 -11.91 13.93
CA VAL A 387 -6.42 -12.27 12.58
C VAL A 387 -7.92 -12.02 12.46
N THR A 388 -8.30 -11.10 11.56
CA THR A 388 -9.69 -10.74 11.28
C THR A 388 -10.24 -11.58 10.13
N ASP A 389 -10.12 -11.08 8.91
CA ASP A 389 -10.66 -11.68 7.70
C ASP A 389 -9.67 -12.71 7.11
N HIS A 390 -8.40 -12.34 6.99
CA HIS A 390 -7.32 -13.14 6.43
C HIS A 390 -6.04 -12.96 7.23
N HIS A 391 -5.17 -13.97 7.22
CA HIS A 391 -3.87 -13.90 7.88
C HIS A 391 -2.78 -13.24 7.00
N ALA A 392 -1.60 -12.97 7.55
CA ALA A 392 -0.46 -12.38 6.87
C ALA A 392 -0.09 -13.07 5.54
N ILE A 393 0.52 -12.32 4.63
CA ILE A 393 1.02 -12.83 3.35
C ILE A 393 2.23 -13.73 3.58
N ILE A 394 2.08 -15.02 3.24
CA ILE A 394 3.15 -16.03 3.37
C ILE A 394 3.21 -16.89 2.10
N PRO A 395 4.31 -17.62 1.84
CA PRO A 395 4.32 -18.64 0.82
C PRO A 395 3.40 -19.81 1.20
N THR A 396 2.87 -20.52 0.20
CA THR A 396 2.01 -21.71 0.42
C THR A 396 2.80 -23.01 0.58
N GLY A 397 4.11 -22.98 0.27
CA GLY A 397 4.91 -24.20 0.17
C GLY A 397 4.91 -24.84 -1.23
N VAL A 398 4.08 -24.35 -2.16
CA VAL A 398 4.14 -24.78 -3.56
C VAL A 398 5.37 -24.17 -4.23
N PRO A 399 6.31 -24.96 -4.76
CA PRO A 399 7.50 -24.44 -5.42
C PRO A 399 7.12 -23.71 -6.72
N PRO A 400 7.52 -22.43 -6.90
CA PRO A 400 7.22 -21.72 -8.14
C PRO A 400 8.07 -22.28 -9.30
N ARG A 401 7.42 -22.58 -10.42
CA ARG A 401 8.07 -23.20 -11.59
C ARG A 401 8.60 -22.17 -12.59
N ALA A 402 7.89 -21.05 -12.77
CA ALA A 402 8.27 -19.99 -13.71
C ALA A 402 7.82 -18.63 -13.16
N LEU A 403 8.77 -17.87 -12.64
CA LEU A 403 8.55 -16.50 -12.18
C LEU A 403 9.29 -15.53 -13.09
N THR A 404 8.65 -14.44 -13.46
CA THR A 404 9.35 -13.28 -14.03
C THR A 404 10.29 -12.68 -12.98
N ASP A 405 11.27 -11.88 -13.39
CA ASP A 405 12.23 -11.30 -12.44
C ASP A 405 11.54 -10.39 -11.40
N VAL A 406 10.49 -9.67 -11.79
CA VAL A 406 9.70 -8.85 -10.86
C VAL A 406 8.92 -9.72 -9.86
N GLN A 407 8.31 -10.82 -10.31
CA GLN A 407 7.62 -11.76 -9.43
C GLN A 407 8.60 -12.47 -8.49
N ARG A 408 9.78 -12.87 -9.00
CA ARG A 408 10.81 -13.53 -8.20
C ARG A 408 11.29 -12.64 -7.05
N ARG A 409 11.51 -11.33 -7.31
CA ARG A 409 11.94 -10.37 -6.28
C ARG A 409 10.89 -10.22 -5.17
N VAL A 410 9.61 -10.13 -5.53
CA VAL A 410 8.53 -10.01 -4.53
C VAL A 410 8.34 -11.32 -3.77
N TYR A 411 8.37 -12.46 -4.45
CA TYR A 411 8.28 -13.78 -3.82
C TYR A 411 9.46 -14.02 -2.86
N ASP A 412 10.67 -13.65 -3.23
CA ASP A 412 11.87 -13.78 -2.38
C ASP A 412 11.72 -12.97 -1.08
N LEU A 413 11.18 -11.75 -1.15
CA LEU A 413 10.89 -10.97 0.05
C LEU A 413 9.91 -11.69 0.98
N ILE A 414 8.82 -12.24 0.44
CA ILE A 414 7.79 -12.94 1.21
C ILE A 414 8.38 -14.21 1.83
N ALA A 415 9.08 -15.02 1.05
CA ALA A 415 9.66 -16.27 1.49
C ALA A 415 10.72 -16.07 2.59
N ARG A 416 11.67 -15.15 2.38
CA ARG A 416 12.69 -14.83 3.39
C ARG A 416 12.08 -14.27 4.67
N ARG A 417 11.03 -13.43 4.56
CA ARG A 417 10.33 -12.91 5.73
C ARG A 417 9.68 -14.03 6.54
N PHE A 418 9.06 -15.00 5.87
CA PHE A 418 8.46 -16.17 6.49
C PHE A 418 9.51 -17.10 7.13
N ILE A 419 10.65 -17.33 6.49
CA ILE A 419 11.75 -18.12 7.06
C ILE A 419 12.33 -17.44 8.32
N ALA A 420 12.54 -16.12 8.26
CA ALA A 420 13.18 -15.34 9.31
C ALA A 420 12.44 -15.39 10.66
N VAL A 421 11.09 -15.51 10.67
CA VAL A 421 10.32 -15.53 11.94
C VAL A 421 10.56 -16.79 12.78
N PHE A 422 11.14 -17.83 12.20
CA PHE A 422 11.52 -19.07 12.90
C PHE A 422 12.96 -19.06 13.42
N TYR A 423 13.78 -18.10 12.96
CA TYR A 423 15.14 -17.92 13.44
C TYR A 423 15.18 -17.30 14.84
N PRO A 424 16.29 -17.48 15.57
CA PRO A 424 16.50 -16.80 16.86
C PRO A 424 16.60 -15.27 16.67
N ASP A 425 16.42 -14.54 17.75
CA ASP A 425 16.65 -13.10 17.77
C ASP A 425 18.12 -12.79 17.46
N CYS A 426 18.36 -11.69 16.75
CA CYS A 426 19.69 -11.13 16.60
C CYS A 426 20.15 -10.60 17.98
N ARG A 427 21.31 -11.07 18.47
CA ARG A 427 21.90 -10.63 19.73
C ARG A 427 23.03 -9.65 19.46
N PHE A 428 23.06 -8.56 20.21
CA PHE A 428 24.08 -7.53 20.08
C PHE A 428 24.52 -7.02 21.46
N ALA A 429 25.72 -6.44 21.51
CA ALA A 429 26.19 -5.67 22.64
C ALA A 429 26.29 -4.19 22.23
N THR A 430 25.77 -3.30 23.09
CA THR A 430 25.97 -1.86 22.98
C THR A 430 26.92 -1.43 24.06
N THR A 431 28.00 -0.73 23.67
CA THR A 431 28.95 -0.09 24.59
C THR A 431 28.70 1.41 24.50
N THR A 432 28.34 2.01 25.62
CA THR A 432 28.25 3.47 25.78
C THR A 432 29.40 3.92 26.64
N VAL A 433 30.17 4.89 26.16
CA VAL A 433 31.30 5.50 26.87
C VAL A 433 30.95 6.96 27.07
N ASP A 434 30.85 7.36 28.32
CA ASP A 434 30.73 8.75 28.74
C ASP A 434 32.10 9.27 29.17
N GLY A 435 32.39 10.50 28.83
CA GLY A 435 33.62 11.18 29.22
C GLY A 435 33.39 12.66 29.34
N GLU A 436 34.39 13.40 29.82
CA GLU A 436 34.33 14.84 29.98
C GLU A 436 35.68 15.50 29.71
N ALA A 437 35.65 16.76 29.32
CA ALA A 437 36.80 17.65 29.31
C ALA A 437 36.32 19.03 29.77
N ALA A 438 36.96 19.66 30.78
CA ALA A 438 36.56 20.94 31.35
C ALA A 438 35.04 21.03 31.64
N ASP A 439 34.48 20.01 32.32
CA ASP A 439 33.06 19.90 32.66
C ASP A 439 32.09 19.79 31.46
N VAL A 440 32.57 19.73 30.23
CA VAL A 440 31.75 19.46 29.07
C VAL A 440 31.59 17.94 28.92
N PRO A 441 30.35 17.39 29.02
CA PRO A 441 30.11 15.96 28.92
C PRO A 441 30.08 15.52 27.45
N PHE A 442 30.66 14.37 27.18
CA PHE A 442 30.70 13.75 25.85
C PHE A 442 30.24 12.31 25.90
N ARG A 443 29.72 11.81 24.79
CA ARG A 443 29.31 10.41 24.65
C ARG A 443 29.76 9.81 23.32
N ALA A 444 30.23 8.57 23.37
CA ALA A 444 30.38 7.70 22.23
C ALA A 444 29.58 6.40 22.43
N THR A 445 28.96 5.88 21.37
CA THR A 445 28.23 4.63 21.41
C THR A 445 28.72 3.69 20.30
N GLY A 446 29.01 2.47 20.68
CA GLY A 446 29.33 1.37 19.76
C GLY A 446 28.28 0.26 19.87
N LYS A 447 28.13 -0.48 18.78
CA LYS A 447 27.25 -1.66 18.70
C LYS A 447 28.00 -2.78 17.98
N VAL A 448 28.03 -3.96 18.58
CA VAL A 448 28.63 -5.16 17.99
C VAL A 448 27.58 -6.26 17.94
N ILE A 449 27.41 -6.90 16.80
CA ILE A 449 26.53 -8.06 16.66
C ILE A 449 27.25 -9.29 17.21
N LEU A 450 26.65 -9.91 18.22
CA LEU A 450 27.17 -11.13 18.84
C LEU A 450 26.67 -12.39 18.14
N ASP A 451 25.44 -12.33 17.62
CA ASP A 451 24.78 -13.43 16.91
C ASP A 451 23.79 -12.82 15.91
N GLU A 452 23.98 -13.08 14.64
CA GLU A 452 23.14 -12.53 13.58
C GLU A 452 21.67 -12.98 13.69
N GLY A 453 21.44 -14.19 14.19
CA GLY A 453 20.10 -14.75 14.26
C GLY A 453 19.35 -14.64 12.93
N TRP A 454 18.14 -14.08 12.96
CA TRP A 454 17.31 -13.89 11.78
C TRP A 454 17.93 -12.99 10.67
N ARG A 455 18.90 -12.15 11.01
CA ARG A 455 19.56 -11.26 10.03
C ARG A 455 20.32 -12.04 8.97
N ALA A 456 20.81 -13.24 9.30
CA ALA A 456 21.46 -14.14 8.36
C ALA A 456 20.58 -14.49 7.15
N VAL A 457 19.25 -14.54 7.31
CA VAL A 457 18.29 -14.81 6.22
C VAL A 457 18.32 -13.74 5.15
N PHE A 458 18.69 -12.50 5.50
CA PHE A 458 18.72 -11.34 4.60
C PHE A 458 20.14 -10.98 4.13
N ARG A 459 21.16 -11.72 4.57
CA ARG A 459 22.51 -11.57 4.04
C ARG A 459 22.46 -11.95 2.56
N ARG A 460 22.77 -11.02 1.67
CA ARG A 460 22.97 -11.31 0.26
C ARG A 460 24.33 -12.02 0.11
N ASP A 461 24.41 -12.96 -0.84
CA ASP A 461 25.70 -13.44 -1.33
C ASP A 461 26.52 -12.22 -1.74
N ALA A 462 27.64 -12.00 -1.05
CA ALA A 462 28.46 -10.79 -1.11
C ALA A 462 29.10 -10.50 -2.48
N THR A 463 28.65 -11.15 -3.56
CA THR A 463 29.30 -11.14 -4.86
C THR A 463 28.61 -10.34 -5.96
N LYS A 464 27.46 -9.65 -5.72
CA LYS A 464 26.70 -9.06 -6.86
C LYS A 464 26.12 -7.64 -6.73
N ASP A 465 26.30 -6.89 -5.66
CA ASP A 465 25.77 -5.49 -5.62
C ASP A 465 26.68 -4.54 -4.82
N GLU A 466 27.69 -4.00 -5.50
CA GLU A 466 28.62 -2.97 -4.96
C GLU A 466 27.96 -1.60 -4.73
N ASN A 467 26.67 -1.39 -5.10
CA ASN A 467 25.99 -0.09 -5.07
C ASN A 467 24.88 0.05 -4.03
N THR A 468 24.73 -0.87 -3.08
CA THR A 468 23.85 -0.62 -1.93
C THR A 468 24.72 -0.12 -0.80
N PRO A 469 24.48 1.09 -0.23
CA PRO A 469 25.20 1.51 0.97
C PRO A 469 25.00 0.41 2.02
N GLN A 470 26.07 -0.31 2.33
CA GLN A 470 26.09 -1.15 3.51
C GLN A 470 25.66 -0.24 4.66
N ARG A 471 24.84 -0.74 5.56
CA ARG A 471 24.55 -0.10 6.85
C ARG A 471 25.80 -0.12 7.73
N ALA A 472 26.86 0.53 7.24
CA ALA A 472 28.13 0.71 7.93
C ALA A 472 27.96 1.43 9.29
N ASP A 473 26.81 2.14 9.47
CA ASP A 473 26.47 2.82 10.73
C ASP A 473 25.88 1.90 11.81
N GLU A 474 25.59 0.61 11.51
CA GLU A 474 25.00 -0.30 12.49
C GLU A 474 26.03 -1.04 13.35
N GLU A 475 27.25 -1.24 12.88
CA GLU A 475 28.34 -1.88 13.63
C GLU A 475 29.50 -0.92 13.78
N ARG A 476 29.68 -0.42 14.98
CA ARG A 476 30.84 0.36 15.38
C ARG A 476 31.46 -0.29 16.61
N THR A 477 32.62 -0.90 16.42
CA THR A 477 33.41 -1.42 17.54
C THR A 477 34.16 -0.26 18.17
N LEU A 478 34.00 -0.08 19.46
CA LEU A 478 34.81 0.86 20.22
C LEU A 478 36.03 0.13 20.81
N PRO A 479 37.17 0.80 20.96
CA PRO A 479 38.29 0.31 21.80
C PRO A 479 37.81 -0.01 23.23
N ASP A 480 38.54 -0.85 23.92
CA ASP A 480 38.29 -1.07 25.33
C ASP A 480 38.71 0.16 26.13
N PHE A 481 37.73 0.87 26.66
CA PHE A 481 37.88 2.00 27.53
C PHE A 481 37.75 1.56 29.02
N THR A 482 38.48 2.24 29.89
CA THR A 482 38.36 2.06 31.32
C THR A 482 37.96 3.35 32.03
N LYS A 483 37.09 3.23 33.06
CA LYS A 483 36.69 4.40 33.85
C LYS A 483 37.93 5.05 34.51
N GLY A 484 38.06 6.36 34.38
CA GLY A 484 39.15 7.15 34.94
C GLY A 484 40.37 7.25 34.03
N GLU A 485 40.40 6.57 32.86
CA GLU A 485 41.49 6.83 31.91
C GLU A 485 41.37 8.24 31.35
N SER A 486 42.52 8.89 31.17
CA SER A 486 42.60 10.27 30.72
C SER A 486 43.79 10.46 29.78
N GLY A 487 43.67 11.42 28.86
CA GLY A 487 44.74 11.68 27.92
C GLY A 487 44.41 12.79 26.93
N PRO A 488 45.36 13.09 26.02
CA PRO A 488 45.19 14.11 25.00
C PRO A 488 44.11 13.73 24.00
N HIS A 489 43.36 14.70 23.57
CA HIS A 489 42.28 14.54 22.58
C HIS A 489 42.31 15.68 21.54
N THR A 490 41.53 15.52 20.49
CA THR A 490 41.47 16.54 19.41
C THR A 490 40.03 17.04 19.28
N PRO A 491 39.71 18.20 19.89
CA PRO A 491 38.38 18.77 19.79
C PRO A 491 38.14 19.43 18.42
N THR A 492 36.89 19.42 17.99
CA THR A 492 36.46 19.99 16.71
C THR A 492 35.04 20.55 16.83
N LEU A 493 34.86 21.79 16.42
CA LEU A 493 33.56 22.43 16.31
C LEU A 493 33.11 22.44 14.86
N THR A 494 31.96 21.81 14.57
CA THR A 494 31.43 21.73 13.21
C THR A 494 30.13 22.51 13.11
N ALA A 495 30.10 23.52 12.24
CA ALA A 495 28.88 24.24 11.91
C ALA A 495 27.99 23.37 11.01
N LYS A 496 26.73 23.30 11.33
CA LYS A 496 25.68 22.58 10.59
C LYS A 496 24.44 23.45 10.47
N GLU A 497 23.57 23.10 9.55
CA GLU A 497 22.26 23.74 9.39
C GLU A 497 21.16 22.67 9.48
N THR A 498 20.02 23.06 10.03
CA THR A 498 18.83 22.22 10.01
C THR A 498 18.40 21.99 8.56
N THR A 499 17.82 20.84 8.27
CA THR A 499 17.35 20.48 6.93
C THR A 499 15.85 20.28 6.91
N PRO A 500 15.16 20.65 5.80
CA PRO A 500 13.72 20.45 5.70
C PRO A 500 13.37 18.95 5.72
N PRO A 501 12.12 18.60 6.09
CA PRO A 501 11.67 17.23 5.98
C PRO A 501 11.74 16.75 4.52
N LYS A 502 12.01 15.45 4.33
CA LYS A 502 12.08 14.89 2.97
C LYS A 502 10.70 14.84 2.32
N PRO A 503 10.59 15.06 1.00
CA PRO A 503 9.34 14.83 0.27
C PRO A 503 8.87 13.39 0.46
N PHE A 504 7.55 13.18 0.38
CA PHE A 504 7.01 11.82 0.41
C PHE A 504 7.49 10.99 -0.78
N THR A 505 7.82 9.73 -0.53
CA THR A 505 7.83 8.66 -1.53
C THR A 505 6.52 7.87 -1.41
N GLU A 506 6.21 6.97 -2.34
CA GLU A 506 5.02 6.12 -2.16
C GLU A 506 5.10 5.30 -0.86
N ALA A 507 6.30 4.80 -0.51
CA ALA A 507 6.52 4.07 0.73
C ALA A 507 6.21 4.91 1.97
N THR A 508 6.73 6.13 2.04
CA THR A 508 6.50 7.01 3.20
C THR A 508 5.08 7.57 3.24
N LEU A 509 4.44 7.77 2.08
CA LEU A 509 3.03 8.15 2.01
C LEU A 509 2.12 7.02 2.51
N LEU A 510 2.35 5.77 2.09
CA LEU A 510 1.61 4.60 2.58
C LEU A 510 1.73 4.46 4.10
N ARG A 511 2.93 4.69 4.66
CA ARG A 511 3.13 4.73 6.11
C ARG A 511 2.39 5.89 6.77
N ALA A 512 2.44 7.09 6.18
CA ALA A 512 1.70 8.24 6.70
C ALA A 512 0.18 7.99 6.68
N MET A 513 -0.35 7.36 5.62
CA MET A 513 -1.75 6.94 5.57
C MET A 513 -2.09 5.91 6.67
N GLU A 514 -1.22 4.94 6.91
CA GLU A 514 -1.38 3.91 7.93
C GLU A 514 -1.33 4.50 9.35
N THR A 515 -0.46 5.47 9.59
CA THR A 515 -0.24 6.07 10.91
C THR A 515 -0.98 7.40 11.11
N ALA A 516 -1.84 7.80 10.19
CA ALA A 516 -2.54 9.10 10.21
C ALA A 516 -3.36 9.33 11.50
N GLY A 517 -3.82 8.26 12.16
CA GLY A 517 -4.48 8.37 13.46
C GLY A 517 -3.61 8.95 14.57
N ARG A 518 -2.28 8.87 14.47
CA ARG A 518 -1.38 9.42 15.51
C ARG A 518 -1.38 10.94 15.59
N THR A 519 -1.83 11.61 14.54
CA THR A 519 -1.93 13.08 14.46
C THR A 519 -3.29 13.61 14.91
N VAL A 520 -4.22 12.73 15.28
CA VAL A 520 -5.56 13.10 15.74
C VAL A 520 -5.52 13.30 17.26
N ASP A 521 -5.96 14.47 17.72
CA ASP A 521 -5.93 14.84 19.15
C ASP A 521 -6.93 14.06 19.99
N ASN A 522 -8.08 13.70 19.42
CA ASN A 522 -9.11 12.92 20.09
C ASN A 522 -8.70 11.45 20.26
N GLU A 523 -8.67 10.94 21.50
CA GLU A 523 -8.19 9.60 21.83
C GLU A 523 -9.08 8.49 21.24
N GLU A 524 -10.41 8.64 21.25
CA GLU A 524 -11.38 7.71 20.69
C GLU A 524 -11.19 7.55 19.16
N LEU A 525 -11.02 8.69 18.46
CA LEU A 525 -10.78 8.71 17.03
C LEU A 525 -9.40 8.18 16.67
N ARG A 526 -8.40 8.45 17.53
CA ARG A 526 -7.06 7.90 17.41
C ARG A 526 -7.09 6.37 17.51
N ASP A 527 -7.84 5.83 18.45
CA ASP A 527 -8.01 4.38 18.62
C ASP A 527 -8.75 3.75 17.45
N ALA A 528 -9.78 4.39 16.92
CA ALA A 528 -10.49 3.94 15.72
C ALA A 528 -9.57 3.90 14.47
N LEU A 529 -8.59 4.80 14.39
CA LEU A 529 -7.63 4.88 13.28
C LEU A 529 -6.36 4.04 13.51
N LYS A 530 -6.09 3.55 14.73
CA LYS A 530 -4.90 2.73 15.02
C LYS A 530 -4.81 1.49 14.16
N GLU A 531 -5.93 0.87 13.83
CA GLU A 531 -5.96 -0.37 13.08
C GLU A 531 -5.91 -0.15 11.57
N ASN A 532 -6.54 0.91 11.04
CA ASN A 532 -6.72 1.08 9.61
C ASN A 532 -6.11 2.36 9.02
N GLY A 533 -5.78 3.37 9.82
CA GLY A 533 -5.33 4.67 9.32
C GLY A 533 -6.37 5.32 8.39
N ILE A 534 -5.92 6.08 7.37
CA ILE A 534 -6.78 6.56 6.29
C ILE A 534 -6.73 5.61 5.10
N GLY A 535 -7.89 5.06 4.75
CA GLY A 535 -8.03 4.06 3.68
C GLY A 535 -7.58 2.67 4.10
N ARG A 536 -8.30 1.66 3.64
CA ARG A 536 -7.91 0.26 3.86
C ARG A 536 -6.67 -0.09 3.04
N PRO A 537 -5.81 -1.02 3.47
CA PRO A 537 -4.64 -1.46 2.71
C PRO A 537 -4.95 -1.80 1.25
N SER A 538 -6.08 -2.49 1.01
CA SER A 538 -6.54 -2.87 -0.34
C SER A 538 -6.87 -1.69 -1.27
N THR A 539 -7.22 -0.51 -0.72
CA THR A 539 -7.67 0.65 -1.50
C THR A 539 -6.62 1.76 -1.62
N ARG A 540 -5.61 1.81 -0.74
CA ARG A 540 -4.58 2.88 -0.73
C ARG A 540 -3.87 3.04 -2.07
N ALA A 541 -3.48 1.93 -2.71
CA ALA A 541 -2.86 1.95 -4.03
C ALA A 541 -3.75 2.62 -5.09
N ALA A 542 -5.04 2.25 -5.13
CA ALA A 542 -6.01 2.81 -6.06
C ALA A 542 -6.25 4.31 -5.82
N ILE A 543 -6.22 4.76 -4.56
CA ILE A 543 -6.33 6.17 -4.19
C ILE A 543 -5.12 6.96 -4.70
N ILE A 544 -3.90 6.48 -4.46
CA ILE A 544 -2.67 7.11 -4.96
C ILE A 544 -2.70 7.19 -6.50
N GLN A 545 -3.10 6.11 -7.17
CA GLN A 545 -3.24 6.10 -8.63
C GLN A 545 -4.33 7.08 -9.12
N THR A 546 -5.40 7.27 -8.35
CA THR A 546 -6.43 8.26 -8.67
C THR A 546 -5.87 9.68 -8.59
N LEU A 547 -5.04 10.00 -7.60
CA LEU A 547 -4.37 11.30 -7.50
C LEU A 547 -3.46 11.56 -8.72
N PHE A 548 -2.71 10.55 -9.20
CA PHE A 548 -1.93 10.65 -10.43
C PHE A 548 -2.82 10.86 -11.66
N ARG A 549 -3.85 10.03 -11.82
CA ARG A 549 -4.77 10.08 -12.98
C ARG A 549 -5.52 11.42 -13.06
N ARG A 550 -5.85 12.01 -11.91
CA ARG A 550 -6.48 13.33 -11.82
C ARG A 550 -5.49 14.49 -12.00
N GLY A 551 -4.19 14.20 -12.08
CA GLY A 551 -3.15 15.21 -12.23
C GLY A 551 -2.95 16.06 -10.98
N TYR A 552 -3.32 15.58 -9.79
CA TYR A 552 -3.12 16.29 -8.52
C TYR A 552 -1.71 16.12 -7.97
N ILE A 553 -1.07 14.99 -8.30
CA ILE A 553 0.31 14.70 -7.94
C ILE A 553 1.09 14.20 -9.15
N ARG A 554 2.42 14.32 -9.07
CA ARG A 554 3.35 13.77 -10.06
C ARG A 554 4.53 13.11 -9.35
N ARG A 555 5.22 12.21 -10.05
CA ARG A 555 6.51 11.68 -9.61
C ARG A 555 7.65 12.54 -10.12
N ARG A 556 8.58 12.85 -9.20
CA ARG A 556 9.88 13.41 -9.53
C ARG A 556 10.95 12.47 -8.97
N ASN A 557 11.54 11.64 -9.83
CA ASN A 557 12.36 10.50 -9.40
C ASN A 557 11.59 9.53 -8.49
N LYS A 558 12.02 9.39 -7.23
CA LYS A 558 11.34 8.57 -6.21
C LYS A 558 10.34 9.37 -5.35
N SER A 559 10.35 10.69 -5.47
CA SER A 559 9.52 11.59 -4.65
C SER A 559 8.17 11.87 -5.30
N LEU A 560 7.18 12.16 -4.47
CA LEU A 560 5.85 12.62 -4.84
C LEU A 560 5.77 14.13 -4.63
N GLU A 561 5.30 14.83 -5.65
CA GLU A 561 5.08 16.28 -5.60
C GLU A 561 3.62 16.58 -5.94
N ALA A 562 3.02 17.52 -5.21
CA ALA A 562 1.73 18.09 -5.59
C ALA A 562 1.91 18.98 -6.85
N THR A 563 0.96 18.87 -7.77
CA THR A 563 0.89 19.80 -8.91
C THR A 563 0.20 21.10 -8.48
N PRO A 564 0.31 22.17 -9.26
CA PRO A 564 -0.46 23.39 -8.98
C PRO A 564 -1.95 23.12 -8.80
N THR A 565 -2.55 22.26 -9.62
CA THR A 565 -3.95 21.84 -9.47
C THR A 565 -4.22 21.17 -8.11
N GLY A 566 -3.31 20.31 -7.64
CA GLY A 566 -3.43 19.67 -6.33
C GLY A 566 -3.31 20.66 -5.17
N VAL A 567 -2.36 21.59 -5.25
CA VAL A 567 -2.16 22.66 -4.25
C VAL A 567 -3.38 23.58 -4.20
N GLU A 568 -3.85 24.05 -5.36
CA GLU A 568 -5.02 24.93 -5.46
C GLU A 568 -6.30 24.23 -4.97
N LEU A 569 -6.46 22.93 -5.29
CA LEU A 569 -7.61 22.15 -4.81
C LEU A 569 -7.66 22.12 -3.28
N ILE A 570 -6.55 21.80 -2.61
CA ILE A 570 -6.49 21.83 -1.14
C ILE A 570 -6.69 23.24 -0.60
N GLY A 571 -6.19 24.27 -1.32
CA GLY A 571 -6.33 25.67 -0.94
C GLY A 571 -7.76 26.24 -1.03
N VAL A 572 -8.63 25.68 -1.88
CA VAL A 572 -10.06 26.11 -1.96
C VAL A 572 -10.96 25.36 -1.00
N ILE A 573 -10.53 24.22 -0.45
CA ILE A 573 -11.27 23.48 0.56
C ILE A 573 -11.03 24.15 1.91
N LYS A 574 -12.08 24.79 2.46
CA LYS A 574 -12.02 25.43 3.78
C LYS A 574 -12.38 24.47 4.91
N GLU A 575 -13.16 23.47 4.62
CA GLU A 575 -13.62 22.45 5.57
C GLU A 575 -12.47 21.54 5.98
N GLU A 576 -11.86 21.81 7.15
CA GLU A 576 -10.69 21.06 7.65
C GLU A 576 -10.97 19.56 7.77
N LEU A 577 -12.20 19.16 8.13
CA LEU A 577 -12.59 17.76 8.22
C LEU A 577 -12.40 17.00 6.89
N LEU A 578 -12.59 17.65 5.73
CA LEU A 578 -12.34 17.02 4.43
C LEU A 578 -10.88 16.82 4.12
N LYS A 579 -9.97 17.57 4.77
CA LYS A 579 -8.51 17.52 4.57
C LYS A 579 -7.80 16.70 5.63
N SER A 580 -8.48 16.38 6.74
CA SER A 580 -7.91 15.65 7.87
C SER A 580 -8.26 14.17 7.88
N ALA A 581 -7.52 13.37 8.67
CA ALA A 581 -7.86 11.99 8.95
C ALA A 581 -9.09 11.84 9.86
N GLU A 582 -9.50 12.92 10.52
CA GLU A 582 -10.51 12.92 11.58
C GLU A 582 -11.89 12.46 11.08
N LEU A 583 -12.34 12.96 9.93
CA LEU A 583 -13.61 12.52 9.32
C LEU A 583 -13.60 10.99 9.07
N THR A 584 -12.48 10.47 8.60
CA THR A 584 -12.34 9.02 8.42
C THR A 584 -12.42 8.27 9.74
N GLY A 585 -11.76 8.79 10.78
CA GLY A 585 -11.81 8.22 12.13
C GLY A 585 -13.22 8.20 12.70
N GLN A 586 -13.96 9.30 12.59
CA GLN A 586 -15.35 9.40 13.04
C GLN A 586 -16.25 8.36 12.35
N TRP A 587 -16.09 8.19 11.03
CA TRP A 587 -16.88 7.20 10.29
C TRP A 587 -16.50 5.78 10.66
N GLU A 588 -15.22 5.46 10.74
CA GLU A 588 -14.76 4.11 11.09
C GLU A 588 -15.22 3.71 12.51
N ASN A 589 -15.20 4.64 13.47
CA ASN A 589 -15.75 4.41 14.81
C ASN A 589 -17.24 4.07 14.73
N LYS A 590 -18.05 4.91 14.06
CA LYS A 590 -19.50 4.67 13.93
C LYS A 590 -19.80 3.38 13.15
N LEU A 591 -19.06 3.07 12.08
CA LEU A 591 -19.24 1.85 11.30
C LEU A 591 -18.91 0.60 12.12
N ARG A 592 -17.88 0.63 12.97
CA ARG A 592 -17.57 -0.46 13.90
C ARG A 592 -18.71 -0.66 14.92
N ARG A 593 -19.25 0.42 15.45
CA ARG A 593 -20.41 0.35 16.37
C ARG A 593 -21.67 -0.19 15.69
N ILE A 594 -21.88 0.11 14.40
CA ILE A 594 -22.98 -0.50 13.60
C ILE A 594 -22.75 -2.00 13.47
N GLU A 595 -21.51 -2.43 13.19
CA GLU A 595 -21.15 -3.85 13.07
C GLU A 595 -21.46 -4.63 14.35
N HIS A 596 -21.23 -4.00 15.52
CA HIS A 596 -21.54 -4.58 16.84
C HIS A 596 -22.98 -4.32 17.34
N HIS A 597 -23.84 -3.70 16.51
CA HIS A 597 -25.21 -3.31 16.86
C HIS A 597 -25.31 -2.25 17.97
N ASP A 598 -24.24 -1.51 18.25
CA ASP A 598 -24.18 -0.43 19.25
C ASP A 598 -24.53 0.94 18.69
N TYR A 599 -24.76 1.04 17.38
CA TYR A 599 -25.12 2.28 16.70
C TYR A 599 -26.05 1.99 15.50
N SER A 600 -27.02 2.89 15.28
CA SER A 600 -28.01 2.69 14.21
C SER A 600 -27.47 3.08 12.84
N ALA A 601 -27.57 2.16 11.86
CA ALA A 601 -27.27 2.42 10.46
C ALA A 601 -28.13 3.58 9.88
N GLN A 602 -29.40 3.66 10.29
CA GLN A 602 -30.33 4.72 9.86
C GLN A 602 -29.91 6.08 10.40
N GLN A 603 -29.51 6.16 11.68
CA GLN A 603 -28.99 7.37 12.29
C GLN A 603 -27.70 7.83 11.59
N PHE A 604 -26.78 6.93 11.31
CA PHE A 604 -25.55 7.24 10.57
C PHE A 604 -25.85 7.87 9.20
N ILE A 605 -26.79 7.28 8.43
CA ILE A 605 -27.18 7.80 7.12
C ILE A 605 -27.87 9.18 7.26
N ALA A 606 -28.66 9.40 8.29
CA ALA A 606 -29.29 10.70 8.54
C ALA A 606 -28.26 11.80 8.82
N GLU A 607 -27.28 11.51 9.67
CA GLU A 607 -26.15 12.41 9.96
C GLU A 607 -25.32 12.73 8.72
N LEU A 608 -25.08 11.72 7.86
CA LEU A 608 -24.38 11.93 6.59
C LEU A 608 -25.15 12.85 5.64
N LYS A 609 -26.47 12.69 5.55
CA LYS A 609 -27.32 13.55 4.73
C LYS A 609 -27.27 14.99 5.25
N GLN A 610 -27.34 15.18 6.56
CA GLN A 610 -27.21 16.50 7.19
C GLN A 610 -25.83 17.11 6.90
N MET A 611 -24.76 16.39 7.12
CA MET A 611 -23.39 16.84 6.85
C MET A 611 -23.22 17.29 5.38
N VAL A 612 -23.80 16.56 4.42
CA VAL A 612 -23.76 16.94 3.00
C VAL A 612 -24.55 18.21 2.71
N CYS A 613 -25.72 18.40 3.35
CA CYS A 613 -26.49 19.66 3.25
C CYS A 613 -25.68 20.85 3.79
N GLU A 614 -25.11 20.72 4.98
CA GLU A 614 -24.27 21.75 5.61
C GLU A 614 -23.04 22.09 4.75
N LEU A 615 -22.36 21.07 4.21
CA LEU A 615 -21.24 21.26 3.28
C LEU A 615 -21.67 22.06 2.04
N VAL A 616 -22.80 21.68 1.42
CA VAL A 616 -23.30 22.37 0.22
C VAL A 616 -23.62 23.84 0.55
N ASP A 617 -24.32 24.09 1.62
CA ASP A 617 -24.70 25.44 2.04
C ASP A 617 -23.47 26.31 2.35
N THR A 618 -22.53 25.78 3.12
CA THR A 618 -21.28 26.48 3.48
C THR A 618 -20.49 26.85 2.25
N VAL A 619 -20.26 25.89 1.36
CA VAL A 619 -19.48 26.13 0.14
C VAL A 619 -20.25 27.07 -0.80
N LEU A 620 -21.56 26.99 -0.94
CA LEU A 620 -22.33 27.91 -1.79
C LEU A 620 -22.25 29.37 -1.31
N ARG A 621 -22.24 29.60 0.00
CA ARG A 621 -22.09 30.95 0.60
C ARG A 621 -20.67 31.51 0.51
N ASP A 622 -19.67 30.67 0.23
CA ASP A 622 -18.29 31.14 0.09
C ASP A 622 -18.15 32.07 -1.12
N ALA A 623 -17.84 33.34 -0.87
CA ALA A 623 -17.62 34.36 -1.90
C ALA A 623 -16.23 34.29 -2.56
N ASN A 624 -15.39 33.28 -2.28
CA ASN A 624 -14.02 33.17 -2.79
C ASN A 624 -14.01 33.08 -4.33
N PRO A 625 -13.35 34.05 -5.02
CA PRO A 625 -13.29 34.07 -6.49
C PRO A 625 -12.25 33.11 -7.08
N ARG A 626 -11.47 32.40 -6.24
CA ARG A 626 -10.39 31.51 -6.68
C ARG A 626 -10.91 30.43 -7.62
N ARG A 627 -10.10 30.09 -8.61
CA ARG A 627 -10.31 28.98 -9.54
C ARG A 627 -9.15 28.02 -9.47
N VAL A 628 -9.44 26.74 -9.61
CA VAL A 628 -8.43 25.68 -9.69
C VAL A 628 -8.03 25.54 -11.14
N THR A 629 -6.78 25.82 -11.47
CA THR A 629 -6.24 25.71 -12.83
C THR A 629 -5.99 24.24 -13.18
N ALA A 630 -6.56 23.80 -14.29
CA ALA A 630 -6.30 22.43 -14.76
C ALA A 630 -4.86 22.33 -15.25
N SER A 631 -4.00 21.56 -14.59
CA SER A 631 -2.72 21.13 -15.16
C SER A 631 -2.98 20.32 -16.43
N ALA A 632 -2.12 20.47 -17.46
CA ALA A 632 -2.10 19.51 -18.56
C ALA A 632 -1.89 18.12 -17.93
N SER A 633 -2.75 17.13 -18.31
CA SER A 633 -2.68 15.77 -17.77
C SER A 633 -1.23 15.29 -17.76
N ALA A 634 -0.71 14.97 -16.57
CA ALA A 634 0.57 14.31 -16.46
C ALA A 634 0.49 13.00 -17.27
N GLU A 635 1.44 12.80 -18.18
CA GLU A 635 1.56 11.55 -18.92
C GLU A 635 1.63 10.41 -17.90
N LEU A 636 0.68 9.49 -17.98
CA LEU A 636 0.75 8.23 -17.23
C LEU A 636 2.09 7.55 -17.58
N PRO A 637 2.89 7.12 -16.62
CA PRO A 637 4.10 6.38 -16.92
C PRO A 637 3.74 5.18 -17.78
N ALA A 638 4.45 5.03 -18.91
CA ALA A 638 4.24 3.94 -19.84
C ALA A 638 4.23 2.60 -19.07
N ARG A 639 3.14 1.84 -19.15
CA ARG A 639 3.06 0.48 -18.62
C ARG A 639 4.25 -0.30 -19.12
N LEU A 640 5.07 -0.79 -18.21
CA LEU A 640 6.07 -1.81 -18.48
C LEU A 640 5.35 -3.10 -18.87
N THR A 641 4.91 -3.18 -20.12
CA THR A 641 4.40 -4.43 -20.68
C THR A 641 5.58 -5.40 -20.79
N ALA A 642 5.54 -6.47 -20.02
CA ALA A 642 6.47 -7.58 -20.13
C ALA A 642 6.48 -8.10 -21.58
N LYS A 643 7.59 -7.91 -22.29
CA LYS A 643 7.84 -8.58 -23.55
C LYS A 643 8.02 -10.06 -23.28
N LYS A 644 7.20 -10.89 -23.93
CA LYS A 644 7.43 -12.34 -24.07
C LYS A 644 8.86 -12.57 -24.60
N GLY A 645 9.63 -13.39 -23.86
CA GLY A 645 10.98 -13.73 -24.20
C GLY A 645 11.09 -14.51 -25.51
N GLU A 646 12.01 -14.11 -26.35
CA GLU A 646 12.67 -14.96 -27.33
C GLU A 646 14.13 -15.13 -26.87
N SER A 647 14.52 -16.38 -26.78
CA SER A 647 15.90 -16.80 -26.50
C SER A 647 16.79 -16.44 -27.69
N THR A 648 17.95 -15.84 -27.44
CA THR A 648 19.10 -15.93 -28.34
C THR A 648 20.39 -15.83 -27.56
N THR A 649 21.27 -16.75 -27.94
CA THR A 649 22.66 -16.96 -27.55
C THR A 649 23.57 -15.78 -27.88
N ALA A 650 24.70 -15.73 -27.18
CA ALA A 650 25.71 -14.70 -27.13
C ALA A 650 26.42 -14.35 -28.46
N ALA A 651 26.83 -13.10 -28.59
CA ALA A 651 28.22 -12.71 -28.97
C ALA A 651 28.39 -11.17 -28.91
N ALA A 652 29.62 -10.77 -28.73
CA ALA A 652 30.25 -9.58 -28.25
C ALA A 652 30.22 -8.30 -29.11
N THR A 653 30.40 -7.15 -28.43
CA THR A 653 31.15 -5.90 -28.73
C THR A 653 30.73 -4.94 -29.84
N ALA A 654 30.34 -3.72 -29.47
CA ALA A 654 30.84 -2.37 -29.79
C ALA A 654 29.75 -1.26 -29.77
N PRO A 655 30.06 0.06 -29.73
CA PRO A 655 29.30 1.07 -28.99
C PRO A 655 28.12 1.73 -29.74
N PRO A 656 27.31 2.62 -29.06
CA PRO A 656 25.93 2.87 -29.48
C PRO A 656 25.83 3.95 -30.58
N ASN A 657 25.00 3.63 -31.59
CA ASN A 657 24.53 4.60 -32.54
C ASN A 657 23.00 4.71 -32.49
N GLU A 658 22.48 5.90 -32.58
CA GLU A 658 21.06 6.23 -32.46
C GLU A 658 20.17 5.41 -33.39
N LYS A 659 19.07 4.83 -32.86
CA LYS A 659 18.07 4.12 -33.68
C LYS A 659 16.97 5.07 -34.15
N PRO A 660 16.65 5.10 -35.45
CA PRO A 660 15.58 5.94 -36.00
C PRO A 660 14.18 5.42 -35.64
N LYS A 661 13.28 6.34 -35.34
CA LYS A 661 11.84 6.09 -35.06
C LYS A 661 11.18 5.34 -36.22
N ARG A 662 10.57 4.18 -35.96
CA ARG A 662 9.77 3.41 -36.96
C ARG A 662 8.59 4.23 -37.45
N LYS A 663 8.61 4.66 -38.70
CA LYS A 663 7.49 5.32 -39.38
C LYS A 663 6.34 4.32 -39.56
N VAL A 664 5.16 4.68 -39.09
CA VAL A 664 3.93 3.90 -39.33
C VAL A 664 3.53 4.07 -40.80
N ILE A 665 3.50 2.95 -41.55
CA ILE A 665 3.14 2.95 -42.98
C ILE A 665 1.61 3.04 -43.12
N ARG A 666 1.13 4.11 -43.73
CA ARG A 666 -0.28 4.35 -44.02
C ARG A 666 -0.46 4.50 -45.53
N ALA A 667 -1.67 4.20 -46.06
CA ALA A 667 -2.01 4.55 -47.43
C ALA A 667 -1.78 6.04 -47.68
N GLY A 668 -1.12 6.39 -48.79
CA GLY A 668 -0.72 7.75 -49.12
C GLY A 668 0.68 8.16 -48.66
N SER A 669 1.34 7.41 -47.73
CA SER A 669 2.72 7.70 -47.34
C SER A 669 3.72 7.36 -48.46
N PRO A 670 4.95 7.97 -48.47
CA PRO A 670 6.00 7.59 -49.42
C PRO A 670 6.36 6.11 -49.30
N CYS A 671 6.65 5.46 -50.41
CA CYS A 671 7.06 4.04 -50.41
C CYS A 671 8.37 3.84 -49.67
N PRO A 672 8.46 2.90 -48.70
CA PRO A 672 9.68 2.66 -47.92
C PRO A 672 10.85 2.13 -48.76
N GLN A 673 10.62 1.58 -49.95
CA GLN A 673 11.68 1.01 -50.79
C GLN A 673 12.20 2.01 -51.83
N CYS A 674 11.31 2.68 -52.59
CA CYS A 674 11.76 3.61 -53.64
C CYS A 674 11.71 5.07 -53.23
N GLY A 675 11.07 5.44 -52.13
CA GLY A 675 10.94 6.81 -51.67
C GLY A 675 10.02 7.72 -52.50
N GLU A 676 9.86 7.45 -53.80
CA GLU A 676 9.14 8.30 -54.78
C GLU A 676 7.68 7.88 -55.00
N GLY A 677 7.37 6.58 -54.92
CA GLY A 677 6.02 6.06 -55.03
C GLY A 677 5.22 6.24 -53.73
N LYS A 678 3.88 6.24 -53.83
CA LYS A 678 2.98 6.29 -52.65
C LYS A 678 2.51 4.89 -52.30
N VAL A 679 2.31 4.63 -51.03
CA VAL A 679 1.73 3.38 -50.53
C VAL A 679 0.24 3.32 -50.86
N LEU A 680 -0.16 2.30 -51.62
CA LEU A 680 -1.53 2.00 -51.97
C LEU A 680 -2.05 0.83 -51.14
N LYS A 681 -3.30 0.87 -50.72
CA LYS A 681 -4.00 -0.22 -50.05
C LYS A 681 -4.69 -1.12 -51.07
N GLY A 682 -4.18 -2.30 -51.32
CA GLY A 682 -4.81 -3.34 -52.15
C GLY A 682 -5.78 -4.22 -51.33
N LYS A 683 -6.32 -5.28 -51.94
CA LYS A 683 -7.27 -6.20 -51.29
C LYS A 683 -6.64 -7.05 -50.19
N THR A 684 -5.35 -7.40 -50.29
CA THR A 684 -4.65 -8.32 -49.39
C THR A 684 -3.37 -7.73 -48.76
N ALA A 685 -2.87 -6.61 -49.29
CA ALA A 685 -1.62 -6.00 -48.86
C ALA A 685 -1.53 -4.53 -49.25
N TYR A 686 -0.62 -3.80 -48.59
CA TYR A 686 -0.15 -2.50 -49.10
C TYR A 686 0.90 -2.76 -50.19
N GLY A 687 0.91 -1.94 -51.28
CA GLY A 687 1.88 -1.98 -52.35
C GLY A 687 2.33 -0.58 -52.76
N CYS A 688 3.39 -0.48 -53.59
CA CYS A 688 3.86 0.79 -54.11
C CYS A 688 3.05 1.21 -55.39
N SER A 689 2.76 2.49 -55.54
CA SER A 689 2.07 3.02 -56.76
C SER A 689 2.92 2.85 -58.05
N ARG A 690 4.26 2.78 -57.89
CA ARG A 690 5.21 2.60 -59.00
C ARG A 690 5.59 1.13 -59.24
N TRP A 691 4.69 0.19 -58.93
CA TRP A 691 4.94 -1.23 -59.14
C TRP A 691 5.11 -1.59 -60.63
N LYS A 692 4.49 -0.87 -61.58
CA LYS A 692 4.68 -1.04 -63.02
C LYS A 692 6.04 -0.53 -63.50
N GLU A 693 6.69 0.33 -62.72
CA GLU A 693 7.98 0.95 -63.01
C GLU A 693 9.14 0.23 -62.24
N GLY A 694 8.89 -0.99 -61.75
CA GLY A 694 9.88 -1.86 -61.16
C GLY A 694 10.00 -1.84 -59.64
N CYS A 695 9.18 -1.10 -58.90
CA CYS A 695 9.21 -1.16 -57.47
C CYS A 695 8.38 -2.35 -56.91
N THR A 696 9.06 -3.32 -56.29
CA THR A 696 8.47 -4.58 -55.83
C THR A 696 7.96 -4.53 -54.41
N TRP A 697 7.98 -3.35 -53.74
CA TRP A 697 7.58 -3.23 -52.35
C TRP A 697 6.12 -3.63 -52.10
N ARG A 698 5.93 -4.61 -51.19
CA ARG A 698 4.63 -5.12 -50.77
C ARG A 698 4.66 -5.50 -49.28
N LYS A 699 3.63 -5.13 -48.53
CA LYS A 699 3.46 -5.48 -47.12
C LYS A 699 2.07 -6.07 -46.88
N PRO A 700 1.93 -7.37 -46.59
CA PRO A 700 0.64 -8.02 -46.39
C PRO A 700 -0.04 -7.44 -45.11
N PHE A 701 -1.36 -7.47 -45.08
CA PHE A 701 -2.10 -7.18 -43.85
C PHE A 701 -1.82 -8.27 -42.83
N LYS A 702 -1.58 -7.89 -41.57
CA LYS A 702 -1.54 -8.89 -40.53
C LYS A 702 -2.93 -9.46 -40.32
N LYS A 703 -3.07 -10.78 -40.36
CA LYS A 703 -4.31 -11.48 -39.97
C LYS A 703 -4.62 -11.25 -38.50
#